data_abd111ec538bb9cde1776d05ca7ae649
#
_entry.id   abd111ec538bb9cde1776d05ca7ae649
#
_cell.length_a   1.000
_cell.length_b   1.000
_cell.length_c   1.000
_cell.angle_alpha   90.00
_cell.angle_beta   90.00
_cell.angle_gamma   90.00
#
_symmetry.space_group_name_H-M   'P 1'
#
loop_
_entity.id
_entity.type
_entity.pdbx_description
1 polymer ?
#
loop_
_entity_poly.entity_id
_entity_poly.type
_entity_poly.pdbx_seq_one_letter_code
_entity_poly.pdbx_strand_id
1 'polypeptide(L)'
;TEQPETVEVTEEPETTEETEVIEEPEVTEETENVKEQGIEALDVETEEAGEQGISIEEVLKNRAGGFVPAQGIALSEAEAGRFKEISPDREQDIPAYGSAVYHTEWDKYSSNYIYNNLNSDERKFWDALDHVCYQYLTSQDDAIGQQTREGIVYMPNIYESPIYYSTLTLERAAEIFLMFNYSNPQYYFMDGVYVYIESSNIFVPTFYEEFRSGSARSKATQAMKNTITSWESTIASAGSTEQKAKAAHDLIAKKVQYDDNYLTNPDNPFHQSAYSVFCDDHSVCAGYTKAFEMLMNGAGIDTIAVLSTDHAWNMIRINDSWYHMDCTWDDLDGYGGYEIIYRFFNRSEAIIKSDGTHEIESMFDGKLPASTLDSGANNTSIGKCATPSKKTAAPKITCKSVKNGVQVTISSTTSNAEIYYTVNGSTASSSYTKSYRYKQPFTVSKKTTIKAIAVKDTYWNSDQTSKTVDGRVYTVNFKSNGGSSVSKQYVQYNKAIKKPSNPKRSKYTFAGWYTDSKLTKAWDFNTKIKSGKTLYAKWKKISLKQAVISKVQNVSGKKIKVTVKKVSGADGYQIQYSTKSNMKSAKTVTSSKTTTTISKLSKGKKYYVRVKAYKKDSTGKKVAGKWSKVKNFKVSK
;
A
#
# COMPACT_ATOMS: atom_id res chain seq x y z
N THR A 1 -57.64 15.68 12.08
CA THR A 1 -58.20 14.75 13.06
C THR A 1 -57.26 13.57 13.21
N GLU A 2 -56.87 13.41 14.41
CA GLU A 2 -56.09 12.37 15.10
C GLU A 2 -54.60 12.61 15.29
N GLN A 3 -54.29 12.86 16.56
CA GLN A 3 -52.95 12.97 17.14
C GLN A 3 -52.38 11.57 17.46
N PRO A 4 -51.06 11.42 17.56
CA PRO A 4 -50.41 10.16 17.94
C PRO A 4 -50.33 9.99 19.49
N GLU A 5 -50.48 8.75 19.91
CA GLU A 5 -50.36 8.28 21.28
C GLU A 5 -48.93 8.35 21.81
N THR A 6 -48.81 8.71 23.06
CA THR A 6 -47.62 8.69 23.89
C THR A 6 -47.34 7.26 24.38
N VAL A 7 -46.10 6.79 24.20
CA VAL A 7 -45.60 5.54 24.80
C VAL A 7 -44.79 5.88 26.06
N GLU A 8 -45.23 5.31 27.18
CA GLU A 8 -44.56 5.37 28.49
C GLU A 8 -43.21 4.63 28.48
N VAL A 9 -42.24 5.28 29.08
CA VAL A 9 -40.95 4.70 29.40
C VAL A 9 -41.06 4.03 30.78
N THR A 10 -40.91 2.71 30.82
CA THR A 10 -40.74 1.95 32.08
C THR A 10 -39.26 1.90 32.46
N GLU A 11 -38.99 2.34 33.65
CA GLU A 11 -37.66 2.23 34.32
C GLU A 11 -37.34 0.77 34.64
N GLU A 12 -36.10 0.35 34.29
CA GLU A 12 -35.51 -0.91 34.78
C GLU A 12 -34.84 -0.69 36.13
N PRO A 13 -34.86 -1.68 37.03
CA PRO A 13 -34.24 -1.54 38.36
C PRO A 13 -32.73 -1.77 38.32
N GLU A 14 -32.01 -0.93 39.06
CA GLU A 14 -30.59 -1.08 39.38
C GLU A 14 -30.30 -2.42 40.09
N THR A 15 -29.40 -3.24 39.48
CA THR A 15 -28.78 -4.36 40.18
C THR A 15 -27.39 -3.97 40.66
N THR A 16 -27.22 -4.01 41.97
CA THR A 16 -25.93 -3.88 42.66
C THR A 16 -25.05 -5.07 42.35
N GLU A 17 -23.88 -4.83 41.75
CA GLU A 17 -22.81 -5.82 41.62
C GLU A 17 -22.02 -5.92 42.93
N GLU A 18 -22.12 -7.06 43.61
CA GLU A 18 -21.16 -7.50 44.63
C GLU A 18 -19.91 -8.03 43.91
N THR A 19 -18.77 -7.42 44.20
CA THR A 19 -17.44 -7.88 43.78
C THR A 19 -16.99 -9.07 44.62
N GLU A 20 -17.11 -10.29 44.07
CA GLU A 20 -16.35 -11.44 44.58
C GLU A 20 -14.89 -11.35 44.14
N VAL A 21 -13.99 -11.28 45.09
CA VAL A 21 -12.55 -11.41 44.91
C VAL A 21 -12.25 -12.89 44.72
N ILE A 22 -11.90 -13.30 43.52
CA ILE A 22 -11.39 -14.66 43.24
C ILE A 22 -9.87 -14.61 43.43
N GLU A 23 -9.38 -15.31 44.46
CA GLU A 23 -7.96 -15.58 44.68
C GLU A 23 -7.39 -16.42 43.52
N GLU A 24 -6.29 -15.94 42.92
CA GLU A 24 -5.50 -16.71 41.96
C GLU A 24 -4.85 -17.92 42.67
N PRO A 25 -4.88 -19.12 42.09
CA PRO A 25 -4.12 -20.24 42.62
C PRO A 25 -2.63 -20.05 42.29
N GLU A 26 -1.79 -20.19 43.31
CA GLU A 26 -0.34 -20.27 43.18
C GLU A 26 0.07 -21.34 42.19
N VAL A 27 0.76 -20.91 41.12
CA VAL A 27 1.40 -21.81 40.17
C VAL A 27 2.72 -22.27 40.76
N THR A 28 2.76 -23.49 41.26
CA THR A 28 4.02 -24.18 41.56
C THR A 28 4.76 -24.45 40.26
N GLU A 29 5.99 -23.90 40.14
CA GLU A 29 6.93 -24.25 39.09
C GLU A 29 7.34 -25.73 39.21
N GLU A 30 6.67 -26.59 38.48
CA GLU A 30 7.27 -27.86 38.05
C GLU A 30 7.81 -27.67 36.63
N THR A 31 9.11 -27.48 36.56
CA THR A 31 9.89 -27.55 35.32
C THR A 31 9.85 -28.98 34.78
N GLU A 32 8.83 -29.33 34.05
CA GLU A 32 8.90 -30.47 33.15
C GLU A 32 9.73 -30.08 31.91
N ASN A 33 10.94 -30.64 31.86
CA ASN A 33 11.74 -30.74 30.66
C ASN A 33 10.94 -31.51 29.61
N VAL A 34 10.16 -30.79 28.79
CA VAL A 34 9.73 -31.31 27.51
C VAL A 34 11.00 -31.36 26.65
N LYS A 35 11.64 -32.50 26.63
CA LYS A 35 12.62 -32.83 25.59
C LYS A 35 11.92 -32.57 24.28
N GLU A 36 12.40 -31.59 23.51
CA GLU A 36 12.17 -31.54 22.09
C GLU A 36 12.42 -32.91 21.51
N GLN A 37 11.36 -33.63 21.17
CA GLN A 37 11.48 -34.76 20.27
C GLN A 37 11.87 -34.16 18.93
N GLY A 38 13.18 -34.10 18.69
CA GLY A 38 13.72 -33.79 17.39
C GLY A 38 13.07 -34.73 16.40
N ILE A 39 12.55 -34.18 15.32
CA ILE A 39 12.13 -34.96 14.17
C ILE A 39 13.43 -35.64 13.72
N GLU A 40 13.55 -36.95 13.96
CA GLU A 40 14.67 -37.73 13.46
C GLU A 40 14.64 -37.63 11.93
N ALA A 41 15.60 -36.92 11.36
CA ALA A 41 15.87 -36.99 9.95
C ALA A 41 16.29 -38.44 9.65
N LEU A 42 15.63 -39.04 8.71
CA LEU A 42 16.13 -40.31 8.15
C LEU A 42 17.43 -39.96 7.41
N ASP A 43 18.54 -40.31 8.03
CA ASP A 43 19.85 -40.31 7.35
C ASP A 43 19.71 -41.27 6.17
N VAL A 44 19.60 -40.73 4.97
CA VAL A 44 19.80 -41.51 3.76
C VAL A 44 21.29 -41.67 3.62
N GLU A 45 21.84 -42.65 4.34
CA GLU A 45 23.20 -43.13 4.01
C GLU A 45 23.20 -43.62 2.58
N THR A 46 24.20 -43.20 1.86
CA THR A 46 24.47 -43.48 0.46
C THR A 46 24.17 -44.93 0.06
N GLU A 47 23.35 -45.06 -1.00
CA GLU A 47 23.36 -46.18 -1.94
C GLU A 47 23.01 -47.57 -1.38
N GLU A 48 21.75 -47.84 -1.11
CA GLU A 48 21.24 -49.19 -1.34
C GLU A 48 20.22 -49.17 -2.49
N ALA A 49 20.47 -49.96 -3.50
CA ALA A 49 19.52 -50.21 -4.57
C ALA A 49 18.22 -50.76 -3.94
N GLY A 50 17.09 -50.13 -4.27
CA GLY A 50 15.77 -50.68 -3.87
C GLY A 50 15.63 -52.12 -4.37
N GLU A 51 14.66 -52.88 -3.82
CA GLU A 51 14.41 -54.31 -4.19
C GLU A 51 14.26 -54.54 -5.70
N GLN A 52 14.07 -53.49 -6.52
CA GLN A 52 13.96 -53.56 -7.98
C GLN A 52 15.27 -53.22 -8.70
N GLY A 53 16.38 -52.90 -8.01
CA GLY A 53 17.72 -52.70 -8.60
C GLY A 53 17.94 -51.33 -9.26
N ILE A 54 17.04 -50.38 -9.11
CA ILE A 54 17.19 -49.00 -9.61
C ILE A 54 17.54 -48.11 -8.41
N SER A 55 18.53 -47.19 -8.61
CA SER A 55 18.95 -46.25 -7.55
C SER A 55 17.92 -45.11 -7.37
N ILE A 56 17.91 -44.49 -6.18
CA ILE A 56 17.07 -43.29 -5.92
C ILE A 56 17.37 -42.19 -6.94
N GLU A 57 18.67 -41.96 -7.28
CA GLU A 57 19.09 -41.02 -8.30
C GLU A 57 18.46 -41.30 -9.67
N GLU A 58 18.33 -42.57 -10.03
CA GLU A 58 17.70 -42.97 -11.29
C GLU A 58 16.18 -42.77 -11.28
N VAL A 59 15.51 -42.98 -10.13
CA VAL A 59 14.09 -42.66 -9.96
C VAL A 59 13.88 -41.15 -10.08
N LEU A 60 14.66 -40.34 -9.38
CA LEU A 60 14.54 -38.90 -9.42
C LEU A 60 14.81 -38.36 -10.84
N LYS A 61 15.77 -38.93 -11.57
CA LYS A 61 16.08 -38.55 -12.93
C LYS A 61 14.91 -38.86 -13.89
N ASN A 62 14.18 -39.92 -13.66
CA ASN A 62 13.02 -40.29 -14.48
C ASN A 62 11.80 -39.42 -14.20
N ARG A 63 11.78 -38.68 -13.09
CA ARG A 63 10.72 -37.71 -12.76
C ARG A 63 10.93 -36.33 -13.35
N ALA A 64 12.10 -36.07 -13.93
CA ALA A 64 12.29 -34.93 -14.83
C ALA A 64 11.53 -35.20 -16.12
N GLY A 65 10.70 -34.24 -16.58
CA GLY A 65 9.99 -34.36 -17.85
C GLY A 65 8.45 -34.42 -17.74
N GLY A 66 7.90 -34.38 -16.52
CA GLY A 66 6.43 -34.27 -16.33
C GLY A 66 5.87 -32.86 -16.58
N PHE A 67 6.73 -31.90 -16.85
CA PHE A 67 6.33 -30.54 -17.20
C PHE A 67 6.11 -30.42 -18.71
N VAL A 68 4.95 -29.90 -19.12
CA VAL A 68 4.66 -29.53 -20.50
C VAL A 68 4.68 -27.98 -20.58
N PRO A 69 5.58 -27.39 -21.34
CA PRO A 69 5.62 -25.96 -21.54
C PRO A 69 4.34 -25.47 -22.25
N ALA A 70 4.05 -24.17 -22.15
CA ALA A 70 2.90 -23.59 -22.84
C ALA A 70 2.99 -23.82 -24.35
N GLN A 71 1.90 -24.34 -24.93
CA GLN A 71 1.81 -24.66 -26.34
C GLN A 71 0.90 -23.67 -27.08
N GLY A 72 1.42 -22.99 -28.12
CA GLY A 72 0.66 -22.06 -28.94
C GLY A 72 0.12 -22.71 -30.19
N ILE A 73 -1.17 -22.55 -30.49
CA ILE A 73 -1.85 -22.97 -31.71
C ILE A 73 -2.23 -21.75 -32.51
N ALA A 74 -1.61 -21.59 -33.70
CA ALA A 74 -1.97 -20.53 -34.63
C ALA A 74 -3.31 -20.84 -35.33
N LEU A 75 -4.25 -19.90 -35.26
CA LEU A 75 -5.45 -19.96 -36.08
C LEU A 75 -5.20 -19.28 -37.44
N SER A 76 -5.58 -19.96 -38.53
CA SER A 76 -5.64 -19.35 -39.86
C SER A 76 -6.73 -18.28 -39.91
N GLU A 77 -6.66 -17.37 -40.86
CA GLU A 77 -7.71 -16.35 -41.06
C GLU A 77 -9.11 -16.95 -41.29
N ALA A 78 -9.22 -18.14 -41.84
CA ALA A 78 -10.49 -18.83 -42.05
C ALA A 78 -11.04 -19.39 -40.71
N GLU A 79 -10.17 -19.93 -39.86
CA GLU A 79 -10.51 -20.39 -38.51
C GLU A 79 -10.80 -19.20 -37.58
N ALA A 80 -10.11 -18.08 -37.81
CA ALA A 80 -10.29 -16.82 -37.07
C ALA A 80 -11.57 -16.04 -37.51
N GLY A 81 -12.35 -16.54 -38.46
CA GLY A 81 -13.52 -15.83 -39.01
C GLY A 81 -14.55 -15.37 -37.97
N ARG A 82 -14.60 -16.03 -36.81
CA ARG A 82 -15.45 -15.63 -35.66
C ARG A 82 -14.92 -14.43 -34.89
N PHE A 83 -13.65 -14.07 -35.03
CA PHE A 83 -12.97 -13.01 -34.27
C PHE A 83 -12.87 -11.69 -35.05
N LYS A 84 -13.29 -11.66 -36.32
CA LYS A 84 -13.13 -10.49 -37.22
C LYS A 84 -14.01 -9.28 -36.88
N GLU A 85 -15.01 -9.44 -36.04
CA GLU A 85 -15.96 -8.36 -35.68
C GLU A 85 -15.62 -7.66 -34.38
N ILE A 86 -14.51 -8.01 -33.73
CA ILE A 86 -14.12 -7.44 -32.45
C ILE A 86 -13.38 -6.13 -32.71
N SER A 87 -13.98 -5.01 -32.26
CA SER A 87 -13.41 -3.68 -32.44
C SER A 87 -12.23 -3.43 -31.48
N PRO A 88 -11.09 -2.90 -31.97
CA PRO A 88 -9.95 -2.56 -31.13
C PRO A 88 -10.21 -1.45 -30.09
N ASP A 89 -11.35 -0.75 -30.19
CA ASP A 89 -11.69 0.35 -29.28
C ASP A 89 -12.11 -0.10 -27.86
N ARG A 90 -12.22 -1.40 -27.58
CA ARG A 90 -12.56 -1.94 -26.27
C ARG A 90 -11.37 -2.19 -25.34
N GLU A 91 -10.16 -1.89 -25.74
CA GLU A 91 -8.93 -2.00 -24.92
C GLU A 91 -8.97 -1.17 -23.61
N GLN A 92 -9.99 -0.28 -23.44
CA GLN A 92 -10.02 0.70 -22.37
C GLN A 92 -10.82 0.27 -21.12
N ASP A 93 -11.55 -0.83 -21.15
CA ASP A 93 -12.50 -1.17 -20.07
C ASP A 93 -12.02 -2.28 -19.11
N ILE A 94 -10.82 -2.83 -19.29
CA ILE A 94 -10.26 -3.82 -18.37
C ILE A 94 -9.81 -3.10 -17.09
N PRO A 95 -10.39 -3.41 -15.92
CA PRO A 95 -9.95 -2.80 -14.67
C PRO A 95 -8.50 -3.14 -14.41
N ALA A 96 -7.64 -2.14 -14.20
CA ALA A 96 -6.25 -2.39 -13.85
C ALA A 96 -6.14 -3.25 -12.59
N TYR A 97 -5.36 -4.31 -12.66
CA TYR A 97 -5.01 -5.17 -11.53
C TYR A 97 -4.47 -4.30 -10.38
N GLY A 98 -4.96 -4.50 -9.17
CA GLY A 98 -4.65 -3.62 -8.03
C GLY A 98 -5.67 -2.52 -7.78
N SER A 99 -6.71 -2.37 -8.59
CA SER A 99 -7.88 -1.57 -8.26
C SER A 99 -8.88 -2.32 -7.39
N ALA A 100 -8.40 -3.01 -6.35
CA ALA A 100 -9.17 -3.47 -5.17
C ALA A 100 -10.52 -4.18 -5.45
N VAL A 101 -10.63 -4.99 -6.44
CA VAL A 101 -11.82 -5.78 -6.75
C VAL A 101 -11.46 -7.26 -6.86
N TYR A 102 -10.77 -7.81 -5.85
CA TYR A 102 -10.62 -9.24 -5.67
C TYR A 102 -11.61 -9.72 -4.68
N HIS A 103 -12.07 -10.75 -4.92
CA HIS A 103 -13.43 -10.92 -5.16
C HIS A 103 -13.91 -12.31 -4.88
N THR A 104 -13.05 -13.28 -4.81
CA THR A 104 -13.42 -14.61 -4.36
C THR A 104 -12.58 -15.04 -3.17
N GLU A 105 -13.13 -15.94 -2.40
CA GLU A 105 -12.39 -16.71 -1.40
C GLU A 105 -11.19 -17.48 -2.00
N TRP A 106 -11.10 -17.59 -3.35
CA TRP A 106 -10.05 -18.29 -4.10
C TRP A 106 -8.81 -17.44 -4.35
N ASP A 107 -8.90 -16.12 -4.33
CA ASP A 107 -7.74 -15.24 -4.58
C ASP A 107 -6.64 -15.37 -3.52
N LYS A 108 -6.98 -15.89 -2.35
CA LYS A 108 -5.99 -16.19 -1.29
C LYS A 108 -4.97 -17.26 -1.70
N TYR A 109 -5.26 -18.05 -2.72
CA TYR A 109 -4.44 -19.17 -3.18
C TYR A 109 -3.43 -18.78 -4.27
N SER A 110 -3.56 -17.61 -4.85
CA SER A 110 -2.67 -17.09 -5.90
C SER A 110 -1.47 -16.34 -5.35
N SER A 111 -0.48 -16.11 -6.20
CA SER A 111 0.68 -15.27 -5.91
C SER A 111 0.77 -14.08 -6.85
N ASN A 112 0.93 -12.88 -6.28
CA ASN A 112 1.22 -11.66 -7.04
C ASN A 112 2.72 -11.34 -7.13
N TYR A 113 3.58 -12.26 -6.74
CA TYR A 113 5.03 -11.98 -6.71
C TYR A 113 5.55 -11.65 -8.10
N ILE A 114 5.29 -12.50 -9.07
CA ILE A 114 5.72 -12.29 -10.46
C ILE A 114 5.06 -11.04 -11.04
N TYR A 115 3.74 -10.89 -10.90
CA TYR A 115 3.01 -9.71 -11.33
C TYR A 115 3.64 -8.39 -10.86
N ASN A 116 4.06 -8.33 -9.61
CA ASN A 116 4.68 -7.14 -9.03
C ASN A 116 6.04 -6.78 -9.66
N ASN A 117 6.67 -7.72 -10.34
CA ASN A 117 7.95 -7.56 -11.03
C ASN A 117 7.81 -7.38 -12.54
N LEU A 118 6.59 -7.39 -13.08
CA LEU A 118 6.29 -7.09 -14.48
C LEU A 118 6.28 -5.57 -14.75
N ASN A 119 6.54 -5.18 -16.00
CA ASN A 119 6.35 -3.81 -16.46
C ASN A 119 4.86 -3.48 -16.71
N SER A 120 4.55 -2.25 -17.14
CA SER A 120 3.16 -1.80 -17.31
C SER A 120 2.39 -2.54 -18.39
N ASP A 121 3.03 -2.89 -19.49
CA ASP A 121 2.38 -3.55 -20.63
C ASP A 121 2.21 -5.04 -20.39
N GLU A 122 3.20 -5.68 -19.78
CA GLU A 122 3.11 -7.04 -19.27
C GLU A 122 1.97 -7.20 -18.26
N ARG A 123 1.77 -6.22 -17.37
CA ARG A 123 0.65 -6.23 -16.41
C ARG A 123 -0.71 -6.11 -17.08
N LYS A 124 -0.85 -5.27 -18.11
CA LYS A 124 -2.12 -5.17 -18.85
C LYS A 124 -2.52 -6.52 -19.46
N PHE A 125 -1.55 -7.21 -20.03
CA PHE A 125 -1.79 -8.54 -20.59
C PHE A 125 -2.16 -9.57 -19.50
N TRP A 126 -1.45 -9.55 -18.38
CA TRP A 126 -1.78 -10.37 -17.21
C TRP A 126 -3.20 -10.08 -16.68
N ASP A 127 -3.55 -8.80 -16.53
CA ASP A 127 -4.86 -8.36 -16.06
C ASP A 127 -5.99 -8.84 -16.98
N ALA A 128 -5.73 -8.87 -18.30
CA ALA A 128 -6.68 -9.39 -19.27
C ALA A 128 -6.86 -10.91 -19.13
N LEU A 129 -5.78 -11.67 -18.92
CA LEU A 129 -5.84 -13.10 -18.61
C LEU A 129 -6.64 -13.37 -17.34
N ASP A 130 -6.34 -12.64 -16.28
CA ASP A 130 -7.02 -12.79 -15.00
C ASP A 130 -8.52 -12.51 -15.09
N HIS A 131 -8.88 -11.43 -15.78
CA HIS A 131 -10.27 -11.07 -16.02
C HIS A 131 -11.04 -12.19 -16.72
N VAL A 132 -10.48 -12.74 -17.79
CA VAL A 132 -11.10 -13.82 -18.57
C VAL A 132 -11.23 -15.10 -17.74
N CYS A 133 -10.18 -15.51 -17.05
CA CYS A 133 -10.17 -16.70 -16.20
C CYS A 133 -11.13 -16.56 -15.01
N TYR A 134 -11.20 -15.38 -14.41
CA TYR A 134 -12.12 -15.09 -13.32
C TYR A 134 -13.58 -15.15 -13.77
N GLN A 135 -13.91 -14.50 -14.87
CA GLN A 135 -15.24 -14.57 -15.45
C GLN A 135 -15.64 -16.04 -15.73
N TYR A 136 -14.72 -16.81 -16.29
CA TYR A 136 -14.96 -18.22 -16.58
C TYR A 136 -15.15 -19.06 -15.30
N LEU A 137 -14.36 -18.83 -14.26
CA LEU A 137 -14.50 -19.50 -12.97
C LEU A 137 -15.88 -19.26 -12.33
N THR A 138 -16.41 -18.06 -12.47
CA THR A 138 -17.62 -17.61 -11.77
C THR A 138 -18.90 -17.69 -12.59
N SER A 139 -18.79 -17.74 -13.93
CA SER A 139 -19.96 -17.87 -14.82
C SER A 139 -20.48 -19.30 -14.89
N GLN A 140 -21.72 -19.44 -15.37
CA GLN A 140 -22.32 -20.70 -15.74
C GLN A 140 -22.18 -20.98 -17.25
N ASP A 141 -21.46 -20.13 -17.99
CA ASP A 141 -21.31 -20.23 -19.42
C ASP A 141 -20.45 -21.43 -19.81
N ASP A 142 -20.80 -22.08 -20.90
CA ASP A 142 -20.01 -23.17 -21.45
C ASP A 142 -18.87 -22.64 -22.32
N ALA A 143 -17.72 -23.32 -22.28
CA ALA A 143 -16.62 -23.03 -23.20
C ALA A 143 -17.04 -23.32 -24.66
N ILE A 144 -16.47 -22.54 -25.56
CA ILE A 144 -16.67 -22.70 -27.00
C ILE A 144 -15.62 -23.68 -27.53
N GLY A 145 -16.07 -24.79 -28.12
CA GLY A 145 -15.20 -25.71 -28.86
C GLY A 145 -14.78 -25.10 -30.21
N GLN A 146 -13.47 -25.03 -30.44
CA GLN A 146 -12.89 -24.57 -31.69
C GLN A 146 -12.10 -25.70 -32.37
N GLN A 147 -12.47 -26.06 -33.60
CA GLN A 147 -11.69 -27.02 -34.38
C GLN A 147 -10.38 -26.36 -34.84
N THR A 148 -9.27 -26.99 -34.52
CA THR A 148 -7.94 -26.63 -35.01
C THR A 148 -7.32 -27.78 -35.80
N ARG A 149 -6.11 -27.58 -36.33
CA ARG A 149 -5.34 -28.65 -36.99
C ARG A 149 -4.95 -29.77 -36.02
N GLU A 150 -4.84 -29.47 -34.75
CA GLU A 150 -4.39 -30.38 -33.68
C GLU A 150 -5.56 -31.05 -32.94
N GLY A 151 -6.79 -30.64 -33.25
CA GLY A 151 -7.99 -31.17 -32.60
C GLY A 151 -8.97 -30.09 -32.21
N ILE A 152 -9.88 -30.43 -31.28
CA ILE A 152 -10.81 -29.45 -30.71
C ILE A 152 -10.18 -28.89 -29.45
N VAL A 153 -10.08 -27.56 -29.37
CA VAL A 153 -9.72 -26.85 -28.14
C VAL A 153 -10.93 -26.12 -27.58
N TYR A 154 -11.00 -25.97 -26.27
CA TYR A 154 -12.10 -25.29 -25.58
C TYR A 154 -11.63 -23.95 -25.04
N MET A 155 -12.37 -22.88 -25.35
CA MET A 155 -11.99 -21.51 -25.07
C MET A 155 -13.13 -20.77 -24.36
N PRO A 156 -12.83 -19.71 -23.57
CA PRO A 156 -13.86 -18.80 -23.09
C PRO A 156 -14.55 -18.08 -24.27
N ASN A 157 -15.72 -17.51 -24.02
CA ASN A 157 -16.37 -16.64 -24.99
C ASN A 157 -15.65 -15.28 -25.06
N ILE A 158 -14.62 -15.18 -25.88
CA ILE A 158 -13.78 -14.00 -26.01
C ILE A 158 -14.42 -12.84 -26.77
N TYR A 159 -15.60 -13.03 -27.35
CA TYR A 159 -16.31 -11.92 -28.03
C TYR A 159 -16.66 -10.78 -27.08
N GLU A 160 -16.73 -11.07 -25.78
CA GLU A 160 -17.01 -10.08 -24.76
C GLU A 160 -15.74 -9.47 -24.15
N SER A 161 -14.60 -10.16 -24.24
CA SER A 161 -13.33 -9.72 -23.61
C SER A 161 -12.11 -10.27 -24.34
N PRO A 162 -11.78 -9.79 -25.56
CA PRO A 162 -10.60 -10.24 -26.29
C PRO A 162 -9.31 -9.85 -25.56
N ILE A 163 -8.32 -10.75 -25.56
CA ILE A 163 -6.99 -10.49 -25.00
C ILE A 163 -6.06 -10.08 -26.14
N TYR A 164 -5.50 -8.88 -26.05
CA TYR A 164 -4.53 -8.36 -27.03
C TYR A 164 -3.11 -8.37 -26.46
N TYR A 165 -2.14 -8.82 -27.29
CA TYR A 165 -0.72 -8.74 -26.95
C TYR A 165 0.03 -7.70 -27.80
N SER A 166 -0.68 -6.74 -28.41
CA SER A 166 -0.15 -5.78 -29.40
C SER A 166 1.05 -4.95 -28.94
N THR A 167 1.26 -4.82 -27.62
CA THR A 167 2.43 -4.14 -27.03
C THR A 167 3.57 -5.11 -26.67
N LEU A 168 3.40 -6.41 -26.91
CA LEU A 168 4.34 -7.47 -26.59
C LEU A 168 4.67 -8.28 -27.85
N THR A 169 5.77 -9.04 -27.82
CA THR A 169 5.94 -10.13 -28.79
C THR A 169 5.09 -11.33 -28.38
N LEU A 170 4.76 -12.21 -29.32
CA LEU A 170 4.02 -13.44 -29.02
C LEU A 170 4.78 -14.33 -28.01
N GLU A 171 6.10 -14.44 -28.18
CA GLU A 171 6.97 -15.17 -27.26
C GLU A 171 6.84 -14.62 -25.83
N ARG A 172 6.91 -13.28 -25.70
CA ARG A 172 6.77 -12.65 -24.38
C ARG A 172 5.38 -12.83 -23.78
N ALA A 173 4.34 -12.77 -24.60
CA ALA A 173 2.97 -13.07 -24.17
C ALA A 173 2.82 -14.53 -23.71
N ALA A 174 3.44 -15.48 -24.40
CA ALA A 174 3.47 -16.88 -24.02
C ALA A 174 4.22 -17.12 -22.68
N GLU A 175 5.35 -16.46 -22.48
CA GLU A 175 6.08 -16.51 -21.19
C GLU A 175 5.23 -15.95 -20.05
N ILE A 176 4.54 -14.82 -20.27
CA ILE A 176 3.65 -14.22 -19.24
C ILE A 176 2.46 -15.15 -18.98
N PHE A 177 1.88 -15.75 -20.00
CA PHE A 177 0.81 -16.73 -19.86
C PHE A 177 1.25 -17.93 -19.01
N LEU A 178 2.44 -18.45 -19.25
CA LEU A 178 3.00 -19.56 -18.47
C LEU A 178 3.18 -19.14 -17.00
N MET A 179 3.83 -18.00 -16.75
CA MET A 179 3.97 -17.45 -15.41
C MET A 179 2.61 -17.19 -14.73
N PHE A 180 1.62 -16.71 -15.48
CA PHE A 180 0.27 -16.48 -15.02
C PHE A 180 -0.42 -17.78 -14.59
N ASN A 181 -0.35 -18.82 -15.42
CA ASN A 181 -0.95 -20.13 -15.13
C ASN A 181 -0.42 -20.76 -13.84
N TYR A 182 0.87 -20.58 -13.55
CA TYR A 182 1.47 -21.10 -12.32
C TYR A 182 1.24 -20.19 -11.11
N SER A 183 1.22 -18.89 -11.27
CA SER A 183 0.93 -17.95 -10.17
C SER A 183 -0.55 -17.87 -9.79
N ASN A 184 -1.44 -18.46 -10.60
CA ASN A 184 -2.89 -18.46 -10.39
C ASN A 184 -3.46 -19.89 -10.44
N PRO A 185 -2.97 -20.80 -9.60
CA PRO A 185 -3.35 -22.21 -9.63
C PRO A 185 -4.83 -22.47 -9.27
N GLN A 186 -5.54 -21.46 -8.75
CA GLN A 186 -7.00 -21.50 -8.55
C GLN A 186 -7.77 -21.60 -9.87
N TYR A 187 -7.16 -21.24 -11.00
CA TYR A 187 -7.72 -21.44 -12.33
C TYR A 187 -7.37 -22.85 -12.86
N TYR A 188 -7.73 -23.85 -12.08
CA TYR A 188 -7.41 -25.27 -12.27
C TYR A 188 -7.84 -25.83 -13.63
N PHE A 189 -8.73 -25.15 -14.34
CA PHE A 189 -9.27 -25.54 -15.65
C PHE A 189 -8.36 -25.18 -16.83
N MET A 190 -7.28 -24.43 -16.61
CA MET A 190 -6.33 -24.08 -17.67
C MET A 190 -5.47 -25.28 -18.04
N ASP A 191 -5.42 -25.64 -19.31
CA ASP A 191 -4.67 -26.79 -19.82
C ASP A 191 -3.22 -26.47 -20.24
N GLY A 192 -2.80 -25.21 -20.14
CA GLY A 192 -1.46 -24.75 -20.53
C GLY A 192 -1.31 -24.48 -22.04
N VAL A 193 -2.38 -24.65 -22.81
CA VAL A 193 -2.42 -24.35 -24.24
C VAL A 193 -3.06 -22.99 -24.47
N TYR A 194 -2.67 -22.31 -25.54
CA TYR A 194 -3.29 -21.07 -25.97
C TYR A 194 -3.45 -21.04 -27.50
N VAL A 195 -4.46 -20.33 -27.94
CA VAL A 195 -4.70 -20.05 -29.36
C VAL A 195 -4.33 -18.60 -29.64
N TYR A 196 -3.74 -18.32 -30.78
CA TYR A 196 -3.41 -16.96 -31.17
C TYR A 196 -3.76 -16.66 -32.62
N ILE A 197 -4.03 -15.37 -32.90
CA ILE A 197 -4.27 -14.84 -34.23
C ILE A 197 -3.25 -13.72 -34.47
N GLU A 198 -2.18 -14.03 -35.19
CA GLU A 198 -1.07 -13.12 -35.39
C GLU A 198 -1.49 -11.81 -36.09
N SER A 199 -2.35 -11.91 -37.11
CA SER A 199 -2.83 -10.75 -37.88
C SER A 199 -3.61 -9.72 -37.07
N SER A 200 -4.14 -10.10 -35.91
CA SER A 200 -4.95 -9.26 -35.00
C SER A 200 -4.36 -9.12 -33.61
N ASN A 201 -3.18 -9.69 -33.36
CA ASN A 201 -2.54 -9.73 -32.04
C ASN A 201 -3.45 -10.27 -30.92
N ILE A 202 -4.32 -11.22 -31.21
CA ILE A 202 -5.25 -11.83 -30.27
C ILE A 202 -4.62 -13.08 -29.65
N PHE A 203 -4.80 -13.24 -28.35
CA PHE A 203 -4.37 -14.37 -27.54
C PHE A 203 -5.55 -14.91 -26.73
N VAL A 204 -5.71 -16.22 -26.67
CA VAL A 204 -6.84 -16.87 -25.97
C VAL A 204 -6.34 -18.08 -25.21
N PRO A 205 -6.47 -18.12 -23.87
CA PRO A 205 -6.19 -19.34 -23.11
C PRO A 205 -7.19 -20.44 -23.45
N THR A 206 -6.74 -21.69 -23.44
CA THR A 206 -7.61 -22.85 -23.59
C THR A 206 -7.80 -23.58 -22.27
N PHE A 207 -8.83 -24.41 -22.21
CA PHE A 207 -9.29 -25.06 -20.99
C PHE A 207 -9.52 -26.56 -21.24
N TYR A 208 -9.32 -27.36 -20.23
CA TYR A 208 -9.65 -28.77 -20.26
C TYR A 208 -11.12 -28.99 -20.64
N GLU A 209 -11.39 -29.93 -21.53
CA GLU A 209 -12.74 -30.28 -22.01
C GLU A 209 -13.70 -30.60 -20.86
N GLU A 210 -13.21 -31.26 -19.83
CA GLU A 210 -13.99 -31.75 -18.69
C GLU A 210 -14.56 -30.59 -17.87
N PHE A 211 -13.92 -29.42 -17.89
CA PHE A 211 -14.39 -28.20 -17.21
C PHE A 211 -15.14 -27.24 -18.14
N ARG A 212 -15.49 -27.66 -19.36
CA ARG A 212 -16.13 -26.80 -20.37
C ARG A 212 -17.49 -26.25 -19.94
N SER A 213 -18.28 -26.99 -19.15
CA SER A 213 -19.59 -26.50 -18.69
C SER A 213 -19.52 -25.82 -17.31
N GLY A 214 -20.37 -24.81 -17.10
CA GLY A 214 -20.48 -24.13 -15.82
C GLY A 214 -20.83 -25.07 -14.67
N SER A 215 -21.66 -26.09 -14.95
CA SER A 215 -22.00 -27.09 -13.93
C SER A 215 -20.83 -28.02 -13.58
N ALA A 216 -19.97 -28.37 -14.55
CA ALA A 216 -18.78 -29.18 -14.30
C ALA A 216 -17.76 -28.38 -13.47
N ARG A 217 -17.53 -27.11 -13.81
CA ARG A 217 -16.66 -26.21 -13.00
C ARG A 217 -17.16 -26.04 -11.57
N SER A 218 -18.46 -25.78 -11.38
CA SER A 218 -19.05 -25.66 -10.03
C SER A 218 -18.82 -26.92 -9.19
N LYS A 219 -18.94 -28.10 -9.80
CA LYS A 219 -18.72 -29.38 -9.16
C LYS A 219 -17.26 -29.62 -8.80
N ALA A 220 -16.35 -29.32 -9.73
CA ALA A 220 -14.92 -29.41 -9.53
C ALA A 220 -14.42 -28.43 -8.44
N THR A 221 -14.86 -27.18 -8.51
CA THR A 221 -14.58 -26.16 -7.48
C THR A 221 -15.01 -26.63 -6.10
N GLN A 222 -16.20 -27.21 -5.95
CA GLN A 222 -16.68 -27.71 -4.67
C GLN A 222 -15.86 -28.92 -4.18
N ALA A 223 -15.47 -29.82 -5.10
CA ALA A 223 -14.65 -30.98 -4.75
C ALA A 223 -13.26 -30.56 -4.24
N MET A 224 -12.57 -29.65 -4.96
CA MET A 224 -11.31 -29.07 -4.52
C MET A 224 -11.44 -28.40 -3.16
N LYS A 225 -12.48 -27.57 -2.98
CA LYS A 225 -12.73 -26.84 -1.74
C LYS A 225 -12.87 -27.77 -0.54
N ASN A 226 -13.51 -28.90 -0.68
CA ASN A 226 -13.67 -29.88 0.39
C ASN A 226 -12.32 -30.43 0.86
N THR A 227 -11.44 -30.80 -0.07
CA THR A 227 -10.10 -31.31 0.24
C THR A 227 -9.23 -30.22 0.85
N ILE A 228 -9.17 -29.04 0.19
CA ILE A 228 -8.37 -27.88 0.64
C ILE A 228 -8.76 -27.47 2.06
N THR A 229 -10.05 -27.33 2.37
CA THR A 229 -10.53 -26.94 3.70
C THR A 229 -10.11 -27.95 4.79
N SER A 230 -10.18 -29.23 4.46
CA SER A 230 -9.72 -30.29 5.37
C SER A 230 -8.20 -30.15 5.63
N TRP A 231 -7.40 -29.92 4.60
CA TRP A 231 -5.96 -29.83 4.70
C TRP A 231 -5.51 -28.51 5.35
N GLU A 232 -6.17 -27.39 5.07
CA GLU A 232 -5.95 -26.12 5.75
C GLU A 232 -6.07 -26.22 7.27
N SER A 233 -7.04 -27.03 7.76
CA SER A 233 -7.19 -27.28 9.19
C SER A 233 -5.97 -27.98 9.77
N THR A 234 -5.43 -28.99 9.09
CA THR A 234 -4.22 -29.71 9.50
C THR A 234 -2.99 -28.79 9.47
N ILE A 235 -2.82 -28.02 8.38
CA ILE A 235 -1.73 -27.06 8.22
C ILE A 235 -1.80 -25.97 9.29
N ALA A 236 -2.99 -25.44 9.58
CA ALA A 236 -3.16 -24.39 10.59
C ALA A 236 -2.78 -24.86 12.00
N SER A 237 -2.96 -26.15 12.30
CA SER A 237 -2.60 -26.75 13.60
C SER A 237 -1.09 -27.01 13.74
N ALA A 238 -0.32 -26.93 12.66
CA ALA A 238 1.11 -27.20 12.62
C ALA A 238 1.90 -26.03 13.16
N GLY A 239 2.24 -25.64 14.15
CA GLY A 239 3.02 -24.58 14.83
C GLY A 239 3.70 -23.56 13.91
N SER A 240 5.00 -23.73 13.64
CA SER A 240 5.81 -22.77 12.86
C SER A 240 5.48 -22.79 11.37
N THR A 241 5.92 -21.74 10.65
CA THR A 241 5.81 -21.67 9.18
C THR A 241 6.41 -22.91 8.51
N GLU A 242 7.53 -23.35 8.98
CA GLU A 242 8.23 -24.52 8.48
C GLU A 242 7.46 -25.82 8.74
N GLN A 243 6.89 -25.97 9.94
CA GLN A 243 6.03 -27.13 10.24
C GLN A 243 4.76 -27.12 9.38
N LYS A 244 4.21 -25.95 9.04
CA LYS A 244 3.10 -25.83 8.11
C LYS A 244 3.50 -26.23 6.70
N ALA A 245 4.68 -25.79 6.24
CA ALA A 245 5.21 -26.21 4.94
C ALA A 245 5.40 -27.74 4.87
N LYS A 246 5.99 -28.32 5.93
CA LYS A 246 6.11 -29.78 6.03
C LYS A 246 4.75 -30.48 6.02
N ALA A 247 3.77 -29.96 6.73
CA ALA A 247 2.45 -30.56 6.75
C ALA A 247 1.79 -30.56 5.37
N ALA A 248 1.91 -29.47 4.61
CA ALA A 248 1.41 -29.40 3.25
C ALA A 248 2.14 -30.35 2.30
N HIS A 249 3.48 -30.35 2.37
CA HIS A 249 4.33 -31.27 1.62
C HIS A 249 3.91 -32.74 1.85
N ASP A 250 3.83 -33.16 3.10
CA ASP A 250 3.47 -34.53 3.46
C ASP A 250 2.02 -34.90 3.08
N LEU A 251 1.09 -33.94 3.12
CA LEU A 251 -0.29 -34.16 2.69
C LEU A 251 -0.38 -34.42 1.19
N ILE A 252 0.40 -33.70 0.38
CA ILE A 252 0.47 -33.89 -1.06
C ILE A 252 1.09 -35.24 -1.37
N ALA A 253 2.31 -35.50 -0.91
CA ALA A 253 3.06 -36.71 -1.21
C ALA A 253 2.36 -38.00 -0.72
N LYS A 254 1.52 -37.92 0.31
CA LYS A 254 0.72 -39.07 0.78
C LYS A 254 -0.59 -39.26 0.01
N LYS A 255 -1.03 -38.25 -0.74
CA LYS A 255 -2.33 -38.29 -1.43
C LYS A 255 -2.20 -38.76 -2.85
N VAL A 256 -1.16 -38.37 -3.54
CA VAL A 256 -0.98 -38.65 -4.97
C VAL A 256 0.29 -39.44 -5.22
N GLN A 257 0.30 -40.18 -6.31
CA GLN A 257 1.45 -40.83 -6.88
C GLN A 257 1.91 -40.08 -8.12
N TYR A 258 3.21 -40.14 -8.43
CA TYR A 258 3.71 -39.56 -9.64
C TYR A 258 3.23 -40.31 -10.87
N ASP A 259 2.68 -39.62 -11.87
CA ASP A 259 2.18 -40.22 -13.09
C ASP A 259 3.31 -40.38 -14.13
N ASP A 260 4.06 -41.48 -14.02
CA ASP A 260 5.15 -41.78 -14.99
C ASP A 260 4.64 -41.99 -16.42
N ASN A 261 3.36 -42.20 -16.61
CA ASN A 261 2.72 -42.43 -17.90
C ASN A 261 1.90 -41.22 -18.38
N TYR A 262 2.09 -40.05 -17.84
CA TYR A 262 1.27 -38.85 -18.04
C TYR A 262 0.99 -38.50 -19.52
N LEU A 263 1.95 -38.75 -20.42
CA LEU A 263 1.78 -38.50 -21.86
C LEU A 263 0.77 -39.45 -22.54
N THR A 264 0.53 -40.60 -21.94
CA THR A 264 -0.30 -41.67 -22.53
C THR A 264 -1.47 -42.13 -21.63
N ASN A 265 -1.58 -41.54 -20.45
CA ASN A 265 -2.64 -41.86 -19.50
C ASN A 265 -3.92 -41.07 -19.85
N PRO A 266 -4.93 -41.71 -20.48
CA PRO A 266 -6.16 -41.00 -20.84
C PRO A 266 -7.09 -40.78 -19.65
N ASP A 267 -6.83 -41.41 -18.51
CA ASP A 267 -7.70 -41.36 -17.33
C ASP A 267 -7.38 -40.16 -16.44
N ASN A 268 -6.24 -39.49 -16.66
CA ASN A 268 -5.85 -38.29 -15.93
C ASN A 268 -5.43 -37.15 -16.88
N PRO A 269 -6.36 -36.49 -17.57
CA PRO A 269 -6.03 -35.35 -18.45
C PRO A 269 -5.57 -34.12 -17.68
N PHE A 270 -5.82 -34.04 -16.37
CA PHE A 270 -5.51 -32.85 -15.53
C PHE A 270 -4.20 -32.95 -14.77
N HIS A 271 -3.31 -33.87 -15.10
CA HIS A 271 -2.05 -34.11 -14.37
C HIS A 271 -1.18 -32.85 -14.18
N GLN A 272 -1.33 -31.83 -15.05
CA GLN A 272 -0.68 -30.52 -14.93
C GLN A 272 -1.44 -29.52 -14.02
N SER A 273 -2.62 -29.87 -13.53
CA SER A 273 -3.49 -29.01 -12.74
C SER A 273 -3.42 -29.34 -11.25
N ALA A 274 -3.59 -28.34 -10.39
CA ALA A 274 -3.79 -28.56 -8.96
C ALA A 274 -5.01 -29.48 -8.67
N TYR A 275 -5.97 -29.55 -9.59
CA TYR A 275 -7.14 -30.43 -9.48
C TYR A 275 -6.73 -31.89 -9.31
N SER A 276 -5.70 -32.37 -10.03
CA SER A 276 -5.22 -33.74 -9.94
C SER A 276 -4.77 -34.12 -8.52
N VAL A 277 -4.13 -33.20 -7.81
CA VAL A 277 -3.70 -33.42 -6.42
C VAL A 277 -4.89 -33.44 -5.45
N PHE A 278 -5.82 -32.50 -5.59
CA PHE A 278 -6.93 -32.40 -4.63
C PHE A 278 -8.05 -33.37 -4.87
N CYS A 279 -8.25 -33.81 -6.10
CA CYS A 279 -9.43 -34.60 -6.51
C CYS A 279 -9.11 -35.96 -7.09
N ASP A 280 -7.91 -36.21 -7.61
CA ASP A 280 -7.44 -37.46 -8.14
C ASP A 280 -6.40 -38.13 -7.22
N ASP A 281 -5.67 -39.13 -7.74
CA ASP A 281 -4.66 -39.90 -7.03
C ASP A 281 -3.31 -39.97 -7.77
N HIS A 282 -3.20 -39.32 -8.96
CA HIS A 282 -1.98 -39.22 -9.76
C HIS A 282 -1.77 -37.79 -10.23
N SER A 283 -0.53 -37.35 -10.23
CA SER A 283 -0.15 -35.99 -10.69
C SER A 283 1.28 -35.98 -11.21
N VAL A 284 1.70 -34.88 -11.84
CA VAL A 284 3.09 -34.62 -12.21
C VAL A 284 3.60 -33.36 -11.48
N CYS A 285 4.87 -33.01 -11.67
CA CYS A 285 5.51 -31.88 -11.00
C CYS A 285 4.69 -30.58 -11.04
N ALA A 286 4.02 -30.28 -12.16
CA ALA A 286 3.17 -29.11 -12.29
C ALA A 286 1.98 -29.11 -11.32
N GLY A 287 1.30 -30.23 -11.16
CA GLY A 287 0.18 -30.37 -10.21
C GLY A 287 0.66 -30.28 -8.76
N TYR A 288 1.76 -30.96 -8.41
CA TYR A 288 2.41 -30.86 -7.09
C TYR A 288 2.75 -29.40 -6.75
N THR A 289 3.43 -28.71 -7.67
CA THR A 289 3.83 -27.31 -7.53
C THR A 289 2.63 -26.39 -7.29
N LYS A 290 1.61 -26.49 -8.13
CA LYS A 290 0.38 -25.69 -8.02
C LYS A 290 -0.39 -25.96 -6.74
N ALA A 291 -0.50 -27.24 -6.33
CA ALA A 291 -1.19 -27.58 -5.10
C ALA A 291 -0.44 -27.08 -3.85
N PHE A 292 0.88 -27.22 -3.82
CA PHE A 292 1.69 -26.69 -2.72
C PHE A 292 1.61 -25.15 -2.63
N GLU A 293 1.68 -24.47 -3.76
CA GLU A 293 1.50 -23.01 -3.84
C GLU A 293 0.13 -22.59 -3.28
N MET A 294 -0.95 -23.25 -3.68
CA MET A 294 -2.30 -22.98 -3.14
C MET A 294 -2.36 -23.12 -1.63
N LEU A 295 -1.86 -24.22 -1.09
CA LEU A 295 -1.94 -24.49 0.34
C LEU A 295 -1.15 -23.48 1.16
N MET A 296 0.05 -23.10 0.69
CA MET A 296 0.91 -22.18 1.42
C MET A 296 0.41 -20.74 1.31
N ASN A 297 0.06 -20.27 0.13
CA ASN A 297 -0.55 -18.93 -0.04
C ASN A 297 -1.87 -18.83 0.73
N GLY A 298 -2.70 -19.88 0.71
CA GLY A 298 -3.91 -20.00 1.51
C GLY A 298 -3.65 -19.87 3.01
N ALA A 299 -2.56 -20.45 3.51
CA ALA A 299 -2.10 -20.32 4.89
C ALA A 299 -1.42 -18.96 5.19
N GLY A 300 -1.27 -18.08 4.20
CA GLY A 300 -0.61 -16.78 4.33
C GLY A 300 0.90 -16.83 4.32
N ILE A 301 1.46 -17.87 3.72
CA ILE A 301 2.91 -18.09 3.56
C ILE A 301 3.25 -17.87 2.09
N ASP A 302 4.05 -16.84 1.79
CA ASP A 302 4.40 -16.49 0.42
C ASP A 302 5.11 -17.65 -0.27
N THR A 303 4.50 -18.13 -1.35
CA THR A 303 5.01 -19.24 -2.14
C THR A 303 4.82 -18.92 -3.62
N ILE A 304 5.80 -19.24 -4.44
CA ILE A 304 5.80 -19.03 -5.89
C ILE A 304 6.25 -20.30 -6.59
N ALA A 305 5.76 -20.51 -7.80
CA ALA A 305 6.26 -21.56 -8.67
C ALA A 305 7.53 -21.13 -9.38
N VAL A 306 8.41 -22.08 -9.62
CA VAL A 306 9.64 -21.96 -10.41
C VAL A 306 9.65 -23.07 -11.46
N LEU A 307 10.14 -22.76 -12.64
CA LEU A 307 10.13 -23.68 -13.76
C LEU A 307 11.52 -23.84 -14.37
N SER A 308 11.81 -25.04 -14.82
CA SER A 308 12.84 -25.35 -15.79
C SER A 308 12.19 -25.74 -17.13
N THR A 309 13.00 -26.16 -18.10
CA THR A 309 12.51 -26.64 -19.40
C THR A 309 11.61 -27.87 -19.28
N ASP A 310 11.76 -28.67 -18.23
CA ASP A 310 11.16 -29.98 -18.08
C ASP A 310 10.62 -30.27 -16.67
N HIS A 311 10.71 -29.32 -15.74
CA HIS A 311 10.30 -29.50 -14.35
C HIS A 311 9.72 -28.24 -13.72
N ALA A 312 8.91 -28.43 -12.69
CA ALA A 312 8.30 -27.37 -11.90
C ALA A 312 8.43 -27.68 -10.39
N TRP A 313 8.78 -26.65 -9.61
CA TRP A 313 8.88 -26.72 -8.15
C TRP A 313 8.52 -25.36 -7.52
N ASN A 314 8.71 -25.21 -6.23
CA ASN A 314 8.34 -23.97 -5.54
C ASN A 314 9.53 -23.24 -4.92
N MET A 315 9.40 -21.94 -4.74
CA MET A 315 10.10 -21.20 -3.70
C MET A 315 9.11 -20.76 -2.62
N ILE A 316 9.50 -20.92 -1.36
CA ILE A 316 8.68 -20.59 -0.20
C ILE A 316 9.43 -19.61 0.70
N ARG A 317 8.70 -18.69 1.35
CA ARG A 317 9.25 -17.72 2.29
C ARG A 317 9.05 -18.17 3.73
N ILE A 318 10.13 -18.53 4.39
CA ILE A 318 10.14 -18.96 5.79
C ILE A 318 11.03 -18.00 6.60
N ASN A 319 10.48 -17.42 7.67
CA ASN A 319 11.21 -16.47 8.54
C ASN A 319 11.93 -15.35 7.75
N ASP A 320 11.25 -14.78 6.77
CA ASP A 320 11.74 -13.70 5.89
C ASP A 320 12.88 -14.08 4.92
N SER A 321 13.18 -15.37 4.79
CA SER A 321 14.13 -15.90 3.80
C SER A 321 13.42 -16.81 2.81
N TRP A 322 13.89 -16.81 1.57
CA TRP A 322 13.36 -17.66 0.53
C TRP A 322 14.17 -18.94 0.39
N TYR A 323 13.47 -20.05 0.18
CA TYR A 323 14.04 -21.38 0.00
C TYR A 323 13.36 -22.07 -1.17
N HIS A 324 14.11 -22.91 -1.88
CA HIS A 324 13.54 -23.84 -2.84
C HIS A 324 12.93 -25.05 -2.11
N MET A 325 11.85 -25.56 -2.67
CA MET A 325 11.08 -26.67 -2.16
C MET A 325 10.55 -27.48 -3.33
N ASP A 326 10.85 -28.76 -3.36
CA ASP A 326 10.35 -29.65 -4.39
C ASP A 326 9.65 -30.88 -3.79
N CYS A 327 8.33 -30.80 -3.71
CA CYS A 327 7.49 -31.88 -3.22
C CYS A 327 7.53 -33.12 -4.13
N THR A 328 7.73 -32.92 -5.44
CA THR A 328 7.73 -34.01 -6.42
C THR A 328 8.91 -34.93 -6.25
N TRP A 329 10.10 -34.36 -6.08
CA TRP A 329 11.32 -35.13 -5.93
C TRP A 329 11.53 -35.65 -4.52
N ASP A 330 10.82 -35.12 -3.55
CA ASP A 330 10.80 -35.63 -2.19
C ASP A 330 9.76 -36.75 -1.98
N ASP A 331 8.85 -36.98 -2.94
CA ASP A 331 7.88 -38.06 -2.93
C ASP A 331 8.45 -39.27 -3.69
N LEU A 332 8.70 -40.37 -3.00
CA LEU A 332 9.29 -41.59 -3.58
C LEU A 332 8.26 -42.67 -3.85
N ASP A 333 6.95 -42.49 -3.52
CA ASP A 333 5.89 -43.48 -3.74
C ASP A 333 6.20 -44.85 -3.17
N GLY A 334 6.91 -44.90 -2.03
CA GLY A 334 7.35 -46.17 -1.40
C GLY A 334 8.62 -46.78 -2.02
N TYR A 335 9.25 -46.07 -2.96
CA TYR A 335 10.47 -46.58 -3.60
C TYR A 335 11.62 -46.69 -2.60
N GLY A 336 12.36 -47.79 -2.65
CA GLY A 336 13.44 -48.08 -1.69
C GLY A 336 12.98 -48.23 -0.23
N GLY A 337 11.68 -48.38 0.01
CA GLY A 337 11.07 -48.44 1.35
C GLY A 337 10.78 -47.08 1.98
N TYR A 338 10.97 -45.99 1.23
CA TYR A 338 10.69 -44.60 1.65
C TYR A 338 9.45 -44.08 0.92
N GLU A 339 8.48 -43.56 1.64
CA GLU A 339 7.36 -42.82 1.04
C GLU A 339 7.77 -41.39 0.70
N ILE A 340 8.45 -40.71 1.63
CA ILE A 340 8.80 -39.32 1.56
C ILE A 340 10.25 -39.14 2.04
N ILE A 341 11.01 -38.34 1.30
CA ILE A 341 12.30 -37.82 1.74
C ILE A 341 12.19 -36.28 1.87
N TYR A 342 13.23 -35.65 2.36
CA TYR A 342 13.28 -34.19 2.50
C TYR A 342 14.59 -33.63 1.93
N ARG A 343 15.06 -34.25 0.85
CA ARG A 343 16.31 -33.88 0.18
C ARG A 343 16.22 -32.50 -0.48
N PHE A 344 15.03 -32.17 -0.99
CA PHE A 344 14.75 -30.94 -1.71
C PHE A 344 13.89 -29.94 -0.89
N PHE A 345 13.76 -30.18 0.40
CA PHE A 345 13.00 -29.33 1.31
C PHE A 345 13.86 -28.20 1.86
N ASN A 346 13.44 -26.93 1.69
CA ASN A 346 14.11 -25.71 2.19
C ASN A 346 15.56 -25.55 1.75
N ARG A 347 15.83 -25.65 0.46
CA ARG A 347 17.17 -25.60 -0.11
C ARG A 347 17.53 -24.19 -0.61
N SER A 348 18.84 -23.87 -0.60
CA SER A 348 19.36 -22.71 -1.32
C SER A 348 19.38 -22.95 -2.82
N GLU A 349 19.40 -21.86 -3.62
CA GLU A 349 19.53 -21.95 -5.08
C GLU A 349 20.79 -22.73 -5.51
N ALA A 350 21.90 -22.52 -4.81
CA ALA A 350 23.15 -23.22 -5.10
C ALA A 350 23.05 -24.75 -4.89
N ILE A 351 22.26 -25.18 -3.90
CA ILE A 351 22.06 -26.61 -3.62
C ILE A 351 21.03 -27.22 -4.57
N ILE A 352 19.89 -26.54 -4.79
CA ILE A 352 18.85 -27.09 -5.68
C ILE A 352 19.37 -27.30 -7.11
N LYS A 353 20.25 -26.41 -7.58
CA LYS A 353 20.88 -26.52 -8.91
C LYS A 353 22.08 -27.46 -8.97
N SER A 354 22.57 -27.98 -7.84
CA SER A 354 23.83 -28.74 -7.80
C SER A 354 23.78 -30.09 -8.52
N ASP A 355 22.56 -30.60 -8.77
CA ASP A 355 22.35 -31.85 -9.50
C ASP A 355 22.18 -31.65 -11.03
N GLY A 356 22.09 -30.39 -11.50
CA GLY A 356 21.95 -30.05 -12.91
C GLY A 356 20.55 -30.25 -13.47
N THR A 357 19.54 -30.44 -12.62
CA THR A 357 18.14 -30.72 -13.03
C THR A 357 17.18 -29.58 -12.71
N HIS A 358 17.55 -28.65 -11.84
CA HIS A 358 16.74 -27.50 -11.44
C HIS A 358 17.29 -26.20 -12.06
N GLU A 359 17.56 -26.19 -13.36
CA GLU A 359 17.98 -24.99 -14.08
C GLU A 359 16.79 -24.08 -14.32
N ILE A 360 16.82 -22.88 -13.75
CA ILE A 360 15.71 -21.92 -13.80
C ILE A 360 15.62 -21.28 -15.20
N GLU A 361 14.42 -21.25 -15.76
CA GLU A 361 14.13 -20.63 -17.06
C GLU A 361 14.46 -19.13 -17.08
N SER A 362 15.02 -18.65 -18.18
CA SER A 362 15.44 -17.26 -18.35
C SER A 362 14.27 -16.24 -18.27
N MET A 363 13.03 -16.66 -18.50
CA MET A 363 11.85 -15.80 -18.30
C MET A 363 11.73 -15.24 -16.89
N PHE A 364 12.37 -15.92 -15.91
CA PHE A 364 12.43 -15.50 -14.51
C PHE A 364 13.62 -14.59 -14.15
N ASP A 365 14.50 -14.28 -15.09
CA ASP A 365 15.69 -13.47 -14.84
C ASP A 365 15.37 -12.15 -14.14
N GLY A 366 15.95 -11.95 -12.98
CA GLY A 366 15.70 -10.77 -12.14
C GLY A 366 14.30 -10.67 -11.54
N LYS A 367 13.45 -11.69 -11.66
CA LYS A 367 12.08 -11.70 -11.14
C LYS A 367 11.91 -12.55 -9.89
N LEU A 368 12.80 -13.53 -9.67
CA LEU A 368 12.76 -14.37 -8.47
C LEU A 368 13.47 -13.72 -7.29
N PRO A 369 13.08 -14.05 -6.06
CA PRO A 369 13.80 -13.63 -4.86
C PRO A 369 15.11 -14.41 -4.72
N ALA A 370 16.12 -13.79 -4.12
CA ALA A 370 17.36 -14.49 -3.82
C ALA A 370 17.16 -15.58 -2.75
N SER A 371 17.68 -16.77 -3.00
CA SER A 371 17.71 -17.89 -2.06
C SER A 371 19.16 -18.28 -1.75
N THR A 372 19.73 -17.60 -0.76
CA THR A 372 21.15 -17.75 -0.38
C THR A 372 21.37 -18.60 0.86
N LEU A 373 20.29 -18.88 1.60
CA LEU A 373 20.38 -19.67 2.83
C LEU A 373 19.97 -21.11 2.56
N ASP A 374 20.76 -22.03 3.04
CA ASP A 374 20.46 -23.46 3.03
C ASP A 374 20.24 -23.93 4.47
N SER A 375 19.04 -24.33 4.80
CA SER A 375 18.71 -24.86 6.13
C SER A 375 19.04 -26.33 6.27
N GLY A 376 19.33 -27.00 5.16
CA GLY A 376 19.51 -28.42 5.06
C GLY A 376 20.93 -28.88 4.73
N ALA A 377 21.95 -28.10 5.06
CA ALA A 377 23.37 -28.34 4.64
C ALA A 377 23.87 -29.78 4.81
N ASN A 378 23.24 -30.57 5.68
CA ASN A 378 23.62 -31.98 5.88
C ASN A 378 22.39 -32.90 5.93
N ASN A 379 21.22 -32.44 5.56
CA ASN A 379 20.00 -33.23 5.45
C ASN A 379 19.61 -34.08 6.66
N THR A 380 20.16 -33.82 7.81
CA THR A 380 19.97 -34.62 9.02
C THR A 380 18.96 -34.05 9.99
N SER A 381 18.48 -32.84 9.69
CA SER A 381 17.32 -32.28 10.40
C SER A 381 16.61 -31.26 9.52
N ILE A 382 15.32 -31.47 9.30
CA ILE A 382 14.47 -30.43 8.73
C ILE A 382 14.57 -29.21 9.62
N GLY A 383 15.03 -28.11 9.00
CA GLY A 383 14.75 -26.82 9.52
C GLY A 383 15.57 -26.31 10.66
N LYS A 384 16.86 -26.17 10.49
CA LYS A 384 17.52 -25.06 11.15
C LYS A 384 17.57 -23.87 10.21
N CYS A 385 16.39 -23.35 9.95
CA CYS A 385 16.28 -22.00 9.41
C CYS A 385 17.05 -21.05 10.33
N ALA A 386 17.94 -20.23 9.79
CA ALA A 386 18.64 -19.24 10.59
C ALA A 386 17.61 -18.33 11.26
N THR A 387 17.43 -18.46 12.57
CA THR A 387 16.52 -17.59 13.30
C THR A 387 17.01 -16.15 13.15
N PRO A 388 16.21 -15.23 12.62
CA PRO A 388 16.63 -13.85 12.48
C PRO A 388 17.06 -13.28 13.84
N SER A 389 18.27 -12.73 13.92
CA SER A 389 18.79 -12.13 15.14
C SER A 389 18.33 -10.69 15.37
N LYS A 390 17.67 -10.08 14.38
CA LYS A 390 17.24 -8.69 14.37
C LYS A 390 15.76 -8.58 13.96
N LYS A 391 15.08 -7.54 14.44
CA LYS A 391 13.71 -7.22 14.05
C LYS A 391 13.68 -5.94 13.22
N THR A 392 12.92 -5.94 12.15
CA THR A 392 12.69 -4.77 11.31
C THR A 392 11.91 -3.70 12.10
N ALA A 393 12.28 -2.44 11.96
CA ALA A 393 11.60 -1.35 12.65
C ALA A 393 10.18 -1.13 12.09
N ALA A 394 9.21 -1.01 12.99
CA ALA A 394 7.81 -0.77 12.62
C ALA A 394 7.64 0.46 11.72
N PRO A 395 6.82 0.40 10.66
CA PRO A 395 6.66 1.50 9.74
C PRO A 395 6.00 2.72 10.40
N LYS A 396 6.39 3.91 9.96
CA LYS A 396 5.77 5.17 10.34
C LYS A 396 4.82 5.65 9.24
N ILE A 397 3.53 5.78 9.54
CA ILE A 397 2.52 6.30 8.64
C ILE A 397 2.33 7.80 8.87
N THR A 398 2.69 8.62 7.89
CA THR A 398 2.51 10.07 7.91
C THR A 398 1.46 10.49 6.88
N CYS A 399 0.75 11.60 7.18
CA CYS A 399 -0.38 12.05 6.38
C CYS A 399 -0.31 13.55 6.12
N LYS A 400 -0.62 13.97 4.88
CA LYS A 400 -0.66 15.37 4.47
C LYS A 400 -1.92 15.63 3.66
N SER A 401 -2.71 16.66 4.03
CA SER A 401 -3.87 17.06 3.23
C SER A 401 -3.44 17.64 1.88
N VAL A 402 -4.02 17.15 0.80
CA VAL A 402 -3.80 17.57 -0.59
C VAL A 402 -5.15 17.91 -1.25
N LYS A 403 -5.14 18.36 -2.49
CA LYS A 403 -6.35 18.84 -3.19
C LYS A 403 -7.49 17.81 -3.21
N ASN A 404 -7.18 16.55 -3.44
CA ASN A 404 -8.18 15.51 -3.68
C ASN A 404 -8.30 14.49 -2.53
N GLY A 405 -7.70 14.78 -1.36
CA GLY A 405 -7.74 13.85 -0.24
C GLY A 405 -6.57 14.00 0.71
N VAL A 406 -6.22 12.93 1.38
CA VAL A 406 -5.08 12.87 2.28
C VAL A 406 -4.00 11.98 1.66
N GLN A 407 -2.88 12.57 1.33
CA GLN A 407 -1.69 11.83 0.89
C GLN A 407 -1.08 11.10 2.09
N VAL A 408 -0.85 9.82 1.91
CA VAL A 408 -0.25 8.90 2.88
C VAL A 408 1.17 8.61 2.43
N THR A 409 2.11 8.70 3.36
CA THR A 409 3.51 8.32 3.17
C THR A 409 3.87 7.32 4.27
N ILE A 410 4.43 6.18 3.88
CA ILE A 410 4.86 5.13 4.80
C ILE A 410 6.39 5.03 4.70
N SER A 411 7.08 4.86 5.82
CA SER A 411 8.54 4.75 5.85
C SER A 411 8.99 3.88 7.02
N SER A 412 10.09 3.15 6.86
CA SER A 412 10.78 2.46 7.95
C SER A 412 12.17 3.06 8.16
N THR A 413 12.70 2.93 9.36
CA THR A 413 14.08 3.30 9.70
C THR A 413 15.07 2.17 9.41
N THR A 414 14.59 0.96 9.15
CA THR A 414 15.45 -0.14 8.69
C THR A 414 15.79 0.09 7.23
N SER A 415 17.07 0.21 6.92
CA SER A 415 17.53 0.42 5.53
C SER A 415 17.19 -0.79 4.66
N ASN A 416 16.73 -0.53 3.44
CA ASN A 416 16.34 -1.54 2.46
C ASN A 416 15.22 -2.49 2.94
N ALA A 417 14.40 -2.06 3.92
CA ALA A 417 13.20 -2.80 4.27
C ALA A 417 12.09 -2.51 3.28
N GLU A 418 11.44 -3.53 2.82
CA GLU A 418 10.20 -3.44 2.05
C GLU A 418 9.04 -3.13 2.99
N ILE A 419 8.04 -2.41 2.50
CA ILE A 419 6.87 -2.07 3.28
C ILE A 419 5.63 -2.60 2.59
N TYR A 420 4.84 -3.37 3.33
CA TYR A 420 3.56 -3.89 2.89
C TYR A 420 2.43 -3.25 3.66
N TYR A 421 1.32 -2.93 2.99
CA TYR A 421 0.21 -2.24 3.64
C TYR A 421 -1.16 -2.66 3.09
N THR A 422 -2.19 -2.46 3.89
CA THR A 422 -3.59 -2.61 3.52
C THR A 422 -4.33 -1.28 3.67
N VAL A 423 -5.46 -1.12 3.00
CA VAL A 423 -6.30 0.09 3.07
C VAL A 423 -7.73 -0.19 3.53
N ASN A 424 -8.05 -1.44 3.80
CA ASN A 424 -9.36 -1.90 4.27
C ASN A 424 -9.41 -2.21 5.78
N GLY A 425 -8.26 -2.12 6.46
CA GLY A 425 -8.11 -2.44 7.88
C GLY A 425 -7.81 -3.90 8.17
N SER A 426 -7.69 -4.78 7.16
CA SER A 426 -7.17 -6.14 7.33
C SER A 426 -5.73 -6.10 7.82
N THR A 427 -5.24 -7.19 8.37
CA THR A 427 -3.85 -7.33 8.81
C THR A 427 -2.92 -7.21 7.60
N ALA A 428 -1.92 -6.32 7.68
CA ALA A 428 -0.87 -6.26 6.70
C ALA A 428 0.07 -7.45 6.88
N SER A 429 0.44 -8.10 5.78
CA SER A 429 1.37 -9.22 5.75
C SER A 429 2.39 -9.00 4.63
N SER A 430 3.47 -9.75 4.64
CA SER A 430 4.41 -9.79 3.52
C SER A 430 3.84 -10.55 2.31
N SER A 431 2.70 -11.22 2.47
CA SER A 431 2.00 -11.86 1.37
C SER A 431 1.54 -10.85 0.33
N TYR A 432 1.94 -11.08 -0.91
CA TYR A 432 1.54 -10.28 -2.07
C TYR A 432 0.05 -10.43 -2.41
N THR A 433 -0.57 -11.49 -1.95
CA THR A 433 -2.00 -11.75 -2.17
C THR A 433 -2.91 -10.93 -1.27
N LYS A 434 -2.39 -10.45 -0.13
CA LYS A 434 -3.18 -9.79 0.93
C LYS A 434 -2.83 -8.34 1.16
N SER A 435 -1.67 -7.89 0.70
CA SER A 435 -1.14 -6.55 0.97
C SER A 435 -0.53 -5.91 -0.25
N TYR A 436 -0.56 -4.59 -0.31
CA TYR A 436 0.13 -3.81 -1.34
C TYR A 436 1.57 -3.54 -0.93
N ARG A 437 2.51 -3.70 -1.84
CA ARG A 437 3.88 -3.24 -1.65
C ARG A 437 3.96 -1.72 -1.81
N TYR A 438 4.47 -1.03 -0.81
CA TYR A 438 4.59 0.42 -0.83
C TYR A 438 5.79 0.87 -1.69
N LYS A 439 5.52 1.50 -2.81
CA LYS A 439 6.55 2.07 -3.72
C LYS A 439 6.59 3.60 -3.66
N GLN A 440 5.45 4.26 -3.44
CA GLN A 440 5.33 5.73 -3.45
C GLN A 440 4.13 6.22 -2.64
N PRO A 441 4.07 7.52 -2.26
CA PRO A 441 2.91 8.06 -1.55
C PRO A 441 1.62 7.95 -2.37
N PHE A 442 0.56 7.49 -1.72
CA PHE A 442 -0.78 7.38 -2.31
C PHE A 442 -1.80 8.30 -1.62
N THR A 443 -2.95 8.52 -2.23
CA THR A 443 -3.97 9.44 -1.71
C THR A 443 -5.26 8.71 -1.40
N VAL A 444 -5.80 8.92 -0.18
CA VAL A 444 -7.11 8.41 0.22
C VAL A 444 -8.13 9.56 0.26
N SER A 445 -9.31 9.34 -0.30
CA SER A 445 -10.41 10.31 -0.36
C SER A 445 -11.58 9.99 0.58
N LYS A 446 -11.61 8.77 1.13
CA LYS A 446 -12.62 8.26 2.07
C LYS A 446 -12.02 8.00 3.44
N LYS A 447 -12.84 7.64 4.43
CA LYS A 447 -12.35 7.11 5.71
C LYS A 447 -11.71 5.75 5.45
N THR A 448 -10.42 5.65 5.72
CA THR A 448 -9.57 4.50 5.37
C THR A 448 -8.75 4.10 6.58
N THR A 449 -8.74 2.83 6.93
CA THR A 449 -7.83 2.28 7.94
C THR A 449 -6.68 1.61 7.22
N ILE A 450 -5.49 2.16 7.42
CA ILE A 450 -4.23 1.70 6.84
C ILE A 450 -3.51 0.92 7.91
N LYS A 451 -3.12 -0.31 7.60
CA LYS A 451 -2.20 -1.09 8.40
C LYS A 451 -0.95 -1.38 7.58
N ALA A 452 0.21 -1.38 8.20
CA ALA A 452 1.48 -1.58 7.50
C ALA A 452 2.48 -2.32 8.36
N ILE A 453 3.29 -3.16 7.71
CA ILE A 453 4.49 -3.80 8.27
C ILE A 453 5.70 -3.45 7.40
N ALA A 454 6.88 -3.55 7.96
CA ALA A 454 8.14 -3.50 7.23
C ALA A 454 8.82 -4.87 7.31
N VAL A 455 9.37 -5.30 6.19
CA VAL A 455 9.97 -6.62 6.00
C VAL A 455 11.38 -6.44 5.46
N LYS A 456 12.30 -7.25 5.90
CA LYS A 456 13.65 -7.32 5.38
C LYS A 456 14.18 -8.73 5.54
N ASP A 457 14.81 -9.24 4.48
CA ASP A 457 15.44 -10.56 4.51
C ASP A 457 16.41 -10.69 5.69
N THR A 458 16.46 -11.85 6.30
CA THR A 458 17.25 -12.16 7.49
C THR A 458 16.86 -11.41 8.78
N TYR A 459 15.75 -10.67 8.78
CA TYR A 459 15.19 -10.00 9.95
C TYR A 459 13.77 -10.51 10.24
N TRP A 460 13.37 -10.52 11.49
CA TRP A 460 11.96 -10.68 11.85
C TRP A 460 11.14 -9.54 11.24
N ASN A 461 9.94 -9.84 10.80
CA ASN A 461 8.99 -8.83 10.37
C ASN A 461 8.78 -7.78 11.48
N SER A 462 8.52 -6.55 11.10
CA SER A 462 8.21 -5.51 12.07
C SER A 462 6.87 -5.75 12.75
N ASP A 463 6.67 -5.10 13.90
CA ASP A 463 5.32 -4.92 14.42
C ASP A 463 4.47 -4.12 13.43
N GLN A 464 3.17 -4.43 13.41
CA GLN A 464 2.22 -3.76 12.54
C GLN A 464 1.89 -2.36 13.08
N THR A 465 1.99 -1.36 12.21
CA THR A 465 1.47 -0.02 12.48
C THR A 465 0.08 0.13 11.88
N SER A 466 -0.86 0.69 12.64
CA SER A 466 -2.23 0.96 12.19
C SER A 466 -2.56 2.45 12.28
N LYS A 467 -3.26 2.97 11.25
CA LYS A 467 -3.74 4.35 11.23
C LYS A 467 -5.03 4.52 10.45
N THR A 468 -6.07 5.00 11.13
CA THR A 468 -7.31 5.40 10.44
C THR A 468 -7.23 6.86 10.03
N VAL A 469 -7.50 7.13 8.76
CA VAL A 469 -7.45 8.45 8.13
C VAL A 469 -8.82 8.77 7.53
N ASP A 470 -9.36 9.93 7.87
CA ASP A 470 -10.52 10.47 7.15
C ASP A 470 -10.01 11.23 5.92
N GLY A 471 -10.17 10.66 4.74
CA GLY A 471 -9.65 11.20 3.48
C GLY A 471 -10.39 12.45 2.98
N ARG A 472 -11.50 12.84 3.60
CA ARG A 472 -12.28 14.02 3.20
C ARG A 472 -11.48 15.28 3.47
N VAL A 473 -11.18 16.04 2.42
CA VAL A 473 -10.41 17.29 2.48
C VAL A 473 -11.17 18.41 1.80
N TYR A 474 -11.17 19.58 2.42
CA TYR A 474 -11.83 20.76 1.94
C TYR A 474 -10.84 21.87 1.60
N THR A 475 -11.12 22.60 0.51
CA THR A 475 -10.34 23.77 0.14
C THR A 475 -10.79 24.97 0.98
N VAL A 476 -9.81 25.66 1.58
CA VAL A 476 -9.98 26.94 2.27
C VAL A 476 -9.29 28.03 1.47
N ASN A 477 -10.07 28.97 0.97
CA ASN A 477 -9.57 30.12 0.24
C ASN A 477 -9.44 31.35 1.15
N PHE A 478 -8.46 32.19 0.90
CA PHE A 478 -8.23 33.44 1.62
C PHE A 478 -8.33 34.61 0.66
N LYS A 479 -9.41 35.40 0.78
CA LYS A 479 -9.54 36.68 0.04
C LYS A 479 -8.97 37.81 0.87
N SER A 480 -7.81 38.29 0.49
CA SER A 480 -7.06 39.31 1.25
C SER A 480 -7.62 40.73 1.13
N ASN A 481 -8.63 40.96 0.30
CA ASN A 481 -9.33 42.24 0.15
C ASN A 481 -8.38 43.45 -0.01
N GLY A 482 -7.47 43.35 -0.99
CA GLY A 482 -6.46 44.38 -1.29
C GLY A 482 -5.20 44.33 -0.41
N GLY A 483 -5.02 43.29 0.38
CA GLY A 483 -3.77 42.95 1.04
C GLY A 483 -2.91 41.98 0.21
N SER A 484 -1.72 41.65 0.73
CA SER A 484 -0.87 40.62 0.12
C SER A 484 -1.60 39.30 0.01
N SER A 485 -1.28 38.48 -1.01
CA SER A 485 -1.86 37.16 -1.23
C SER A 485 -1.59 36.23 -0.05
N VAL A 486 -2.53 35.33 0.19
CA VAL A 486 -2.43 34.25 1.18
C VAL A 486 -2.79 32.96 0.47
N SER A 487 -1.90 31.96 0.55
CA SER A 487 -2.10 30.67 -0.10
C SER A 487 -3.31 29.94 0.44
N LYS A 488 -4.06 29.27 -0.45
CA LYS A 488 -5.13 28.36 -0.05
C LYS A 488 -4.59 27.21 0.81
N GLN A 489 -5.44 26.66 1.65
CA GLN A 489 -5.13 25.48 2.45
C GLN A 489 -6.06 24.31 2.07
N TYR A 490 -5.54 23.12 2.17
CA TYR A 490 -6.33 21.89 2.10
C TYR A 490 -6.45 21.33 3.51
N VAL A 491 -7.66 21.28 4.04
CA VAL A 491 -7.92 20.98 5.44
C VAL A 491 -8.85 19.79 5.54
N GLN A 492 -8.40 18.78 6.26
CA GLN A 492 -9.15 17.54 6.46
C GLN A 492 -10.45 17.81 7.25
N TYR A 493 -11.47 17.01 6.96
CA TYR A 493 -12.74 17.04 7.70
C TYR A 493 -12.49 17.02 9.23
N ASN A 494 -13.28 17.80 9.93
CA ASN A 494 -13.23 17.93 11.40
C ASN A 494 -11.88 18.40 11.97
N LYS A 495 -11.02 19.03 11.15
CA LYS A 495 -9.80 19.70 11.58
C LYS A 495 -9.95 21.23 11.50
N ALA A 496 -9.18 21.94 12.30
CA ALA A 496 -9.14 23.38 12.30
C ALA A 496 -8.20 23.92 11.20
N ILE A 497 -8.54 25.10 10.67
CA ILE A 497 -7.71 25.82 9.68
C ILE A 497 -6.45 26.34 10.40
N LYS A 498 -5.27 26.06 9.86
CA LYS A 498 -4.04 26.67 10.39
C LYS A 498 -4.08 28.18 10.13
N LYS A 499 -3.96 28.99 11.19
CA LYS A 499 -3.95 30.45 11.08
C LYS A 499 -2.78 30.89 10.20
N PRO A 500 -3.06 31.55 9.05
CA PRO A 500 -1.97 32.04 8.20
C PRO A 500 -1.32 33.28 8.81
N SER A 501 -0.14 33.63 8.31
CA SER A 501 0.49 34.91 8.62
C SER A 501 -0.43 36.06 8.20
N ASN A 502 -0.47 37.13 9.00
CA ASN A 502 -1.32 38.27 8.70
C ASN A 502 -0.91 38.89 7.36
N PRO A 503 -1.86 39.10 6.44
CA PRO A 503 -1.57 39.80 5.18
C PRO A 503 -1.15 41.24 5.40
N LYS A 504 -0.47 41.83 4.42
CA LYS A 504 0.06 43.17 4.50
C LYS A 504 -0.69 44.11 3.54
N ARG A 505 -1.10 45.29 4.03
CA ARG A 505 -1.74 46.34 3.24
C ARG A 505 -1.31 47.72 3.68
N SER A 506 -0.79 48.52 2.73
CA SER A 506 -0.34 49.88 3.02
C SER A 506 -1.49 50.75 3.52
N LYS A 507 -1.24 51.59 4.53
CA LYS A 507 -2.16 52.52 5.18
C LYS A 507 -3.30 51.86 5.97
N TYR A 508 -3.25 50.53 6.17
CA TYR A 508 -4.26 49.79 6.92
C TYR A 508 -3.63 48.92 8.00
N THR A 509 -4.41 48.62 9.04
CA THR A 509 -4.14 47.56 10.02
C THR A 509 -5.04 46.37 9.74
N PHE A 510 -4.50 45.16 9.86
CA PHE A 510 -5.28 43.94 9.74
C PHE A 510 -6.17 43.76 10.97
N ALA A 511 -7.46 43.47 10.73
CA ALA A 511 -8.46 43.37 11.80
C ALA A 511 -9.02 41.94 11.98
N GLY A 512 -8.51 40.98 11.20
CA GLY A 512 -8.91 39.56 11.31
C GLY A 512 -9.49 38.99 10.03
N TRP A 513 -9.77 37.68 10.09
CA TRP A 513 -10.44 36.93 9.05
C TRP A 513 -11.91 36.76 9.38
N TYR A 514 -12.79 36.82 8.38
CA TYR A 514 -14.23 36.77 8.49
C TYR A 514 -14.81 35.74 7.53
N THR A 515 -15.97 35.14 7.87
CA THR A 515 -16.61 34.10 7.08
C THR A 515 -17.47 34.63 5.95
N ASP A 516 -17.83 35.89 5.99
CA ASP A 516 -18.71 36.54 5.04
C ASP A 516 -18.06 37.76 4.39
N SER A 517 -18.48 38.09 3.16
CA SER A 517 -17.97 39.24 2.41
C SER A 517 -18.36 40.59 3.01
N LYS A 518 -19.42 40.61 3.84
CA LYS A 518 -19.87 41.80 4.58
C LYS A 518 -19.02 42.07 5.82
N LEU A 519 -18.12 41.13 6.18
CA LEU A 519 -17.17 41.21 7.30
C LEU A 519 -17.89 41.39 8.66
N THR A 520 -18.99 40.65 8.87
CA THR A 520 -19.79 40.71 10.10
C THR A 520 -19.42 39.63 11.09
N LYS A 521 -19.10 38.40 10.59
CA LYS A 521 -18.81 37.21 11.41
C LYS A 521 -17.32 36.90 11.40
N ALA A 522 -16.63 37.24 12.49
CA ALA A 522 -15.21 36.90 12.63
C ALA A 522 -14.99 35.38 12.68
N TRP A 523 -13.91 34.91 12.05
CA TRP A 523 -13.53 33.53 12.08
C TRP A 523 -12.71 33.19 13.32
N ASP A 524 -13.14 32.15 14.04
CA ASP A 524 -12.34 31.53 15.09
C ASP A 524 -11.57 30.35 14.53
N PHE A 525 -10.23 30.43 14.56
CA PHE A 525 -9.33 29.41 14.04
C PHE A 525 -9.32 28.11 14.87
N ASN A 526 -9.97 28.05 16.03
CA ASN A 526 -10.21 26.81 16.77
C ASN A 526 -11.38 26.00 16.20
N THR A 527 -12.19 26.62 15.33
CA THR A 527 -13.34 25.98 14.72
C THR A 527 -12.92 24.89 13.73
N LYS A 528 -13.41 23.67 13.95
CA LYS A 528 -13.23 22.54 13.04
C LYS A 528 -14.16 22.67 11.84
N ILE A 529 -13.65 22.47 10.61
CA ILE A 529 -14.45 22.61 9.38
C ILE A 529 -15.10 21.29 8.97
N LYS A 530 -16.32 21.41 8.42
CA LYS A 530 -17.08 20.29 7.84
C LYS A 530 -17.37 20.49 6.35
N SER A 531 -16.93 21.62 5.78
CA SER A 531 -17.11 21.99 4.36
C SER A 531 -16.05 23.00 3.94
N GLY A 532 -15.90 23.21 2.62
CA GLY A 532 -15.05 24.27 2.07
C GLY A 532 -15.38 25.65 2.59
N LYS A 533 -14.38 26.51 2.74
CA LYS A 533 -14.55 27.86 3.30
C LYS A 533 -13.81 28.90 2.44
N THR A 534 -14.39 30.10 2.40
CA THR A 534 -13.68 31.29 1.95
C THR A 534 -13.64 32.29 3.11
N LEU A 535 -12.43 32.69 3.49
CA LEU A 535 -12.23 33.66 4.56
C LEU A 535 -11.80 35.01 3.95
N TYR A 536 -12.38 36.08 4.46
CA TYR A 536 -12.21 37.45 3.96
C TYR A 536 -11.43 38.28 4.97
N ALA A 537 -10.39 38.96 4.52
CA ALA A 537 -9.61 39.85 5.37
C ALA A 537 -10.38 41.15 5.65
N LYS A 538 -10.50 41.52 6.92
CA LYS A 538 -11.01 42.81 7.35
C LYS A 538 -9.85 43.76 7.61
N TRP A 539 -9.99 44.99 7.09
CA TRP A 539 -9.00 46.03 7.20
C TRP A 539 -9.55 47.24 7.89
N LYS A 540 -8.77 47.83 8.80
CA LYS A 540 -9.07 49.11 9.41
C LYS A 540 -8.12 50.16 8.84
N LYS A 541 -8.69 51.13 8.09
CA LYS A 541 -7.90 52.27 7.55
C LYS A 541 -7.34 53.09 8.71
N ILE A 542 -6.07 53.42 8.64
CA ILE A 542 -5.43 54.28 9.66
C ILE A 542 -5.88 55.70 9.46
N SER A 543 -6.58 56.24 10.46
CA SER A 543 -6.95 57.65 10.54
C SER A 543 -6.65 58.14 11.96
N LEU A 544 -5.80 59.15 12.06
CA LEU A 544 -5.35 59.69 13.34
C LEU A 544 -5.85 61.13 13.46
N LYS A 545 -6.40 61.47 14.62
CA LYS A 545 -6.77 62.85 14.95
C LYS A 545 -5.48 63.70 14.94
N GLN A 546 -5.62 65.01 14.61
CA GLN A 546 -4.50 65.94 14.65
C GLN A 546 -3.89 66.01 16.08
N ALA A 547 -2.59 65.90 16.17
CA ALA A 547 -1.92 65.96 17.45
C ALA A 547 -1.96 67.40 18.01
N VAL A 548 -1.96 67.54 19.32
CA VAL A 548 -1.98 68.84 20.02
C VAL A 548 -0.82 68.85 21.00
N ILE A 549 0.02 69.89 20.86
CA ILE A 549 1.06 70.16 21.85
C ILE A 549 0.39 70.79 23.09
N SER A 550 0.36 70.09 24.23
CA SER A 550 -0.18 70.62 25.47
C SER A 550 0.79 71.59 26.14
N LYS A 551 2.07 71.21 26.22
CA LYS A 551 3.08 72.04 26.93
C LYS A 551 4.44 71.97 26.22
N VAL A 552 5.18 73.05 26.25
CA VAL A 552 6.62 73.13 25.96
C VAL A 552 7.29 73.82 27.13
N GLN A 553 8.29 73.17 27.71
CA GLN A 553 9.01 73.67 28.91
C GLN A 553 10.51 73.68 28.66
N ASN A 554 11.20 74.69 29.12
CA ASN A 554 12.65 74.68 29.22
C ASN A 554 13.13 73.72 30.31
N VAL A 555 14.20 72.99 30.01
CA VAL A 555 14.86 72.05 30.95
C VAL A 555 16.33 72.37 30.95
N SER A 556 17.02 72.23 32.07
CA SER A 556 18.46 72.52 32.23
C SER A 556 19.29 71.83 31.13
N GLY A 557 20.38 72.48 30.68
CA GLY A 557 21.31 71.91 29.73
C GLY A 557 20.91 72.13 28.26
N LYS A 558 20.33 73.28 27.92
CA LYS A 558 19.91 73.59 26.53
C LYS A 558 18.93 72.62 25.92
N LYS A 559 17.90 72.23 26.73
CA LYS A 559 16.87 71.21 26.41
C LYS A 559 15.47 71.79 26.55
N ILE A 560 14.57 71.22 25.77
CA ILE A 560 13.11 71.42 25.98
C ILE A 560 12.41 70.11 26.16
N LYS A 561 11.35 70.15 26.92
CA LYS A 561 10.41 69.06 27.13
C LYS A 561 9.10 69.41 26.41
N VAL A 562 8.78 68.64 25.35
CA VAL A 562 7.55 68.80 24.58
C VAL A 562 6.57 67.75 25.06
N THR A 563 5.38 68.18 25.51
CA THR A 563 4.29 67.29 25.96
C THR A 563 3.13 67.41 24.94
N VAL A 564 2.64 66.26 24.51
CA VAL A 564 1.57 66.12 23.50
C VAL A 564 0.34 65.47 24.17
N LYS A 565 -0.87 65.96 23.89
CA LYS A 565 -2.09 65.26 24.27
C LYS A 565 -2.14 63.89 23.56
N LYS A 566 -2.45 62.80 24.33
CA LYS A 566 -2.52 61.43 23.80
C LYS A 566 -3.50 61.36 22.64
N VAL A 567 -3.05 60.89 21.49
CA VAL A 567 -3.88 60.60 20.32
C VAL A 567 -4.26 59.12 20.33
N SER A 568 -5.56 58.84 20.41
CA SER A 568 -6.05 57.46 20.43
C SER A 568 -5.60 56.69 19.20
N GLY A 569 -5.09 55.48 19.38
CA GLY A 569 -4.62 54.62 18.31
C GLY A 569 -3.27 54.99 17.69
N ALA A 570 -2.57 56.01 18.18
CA ALA A 570 -1.23 56.31 17.74
C ALA A 570 -0.20 55.38 18.42
N ASP A 571 0.81 54.95 17.64
CA ASP A 571 1.98 54.20 18.13
C ASP A 571 3.10 55.13 18.57
N GLY A 572 3.02 56.43 18.23
CA GLY A 572 3.96 57.44 18.63
C GLY A 572 3.79 58.78 17.89
N TYR A 573 4.76 59.62 18.05
CA TYR A 573 4.76 61.00 17.60
C TYR A 573 6.03 61.33 16.86
N GLN A 574 5.91 62.12 15.79
CA GLN A 574 7.02 62.79 15.12
C GLN A 574 6.96 64.25 15.49
N ILE A 575 8.00 64.75 16.14
CA ILE A 575 8.15 66.13 16.59
C ILE A 575 9.16 66.80 15.67
N GLN A 576 8.75 67.89 15.03
CA GLN A 576 9.64 68.75 14.25
C GLN A 576 9.93 70.04 14.98
N TYR A 577 11.17 70.47 14.92
CA TYR A 577 11.58 71.75 15.48
C TYR A 577 12.54 72.45 14.53
N SER A 578 12.40 73.77 14.47
CA SER A 578 13.22 74.70 13.59
C SER A 578 13.38 76.08 14.25
N THR A 579 14.39 76.79 13.89
CA THR A 579 14.54 78.19 14.25
C THR A 579 13.75 79.13 13.32
N LYS A 580 13.18 78.58 12.21
CA LYS A 580 12.37 79.31 11.24
C LYS A 580 10.90 79.09 11.47
N SER A 581 10.04 80.09 11.45
CA SER A 581 8.61 80.00 11.71
C SER A 581 7.86 79.14 10.66
N ASN A 582 8.33 79.16 9.42
CA ASN A 582 7.79 78.32 8.35
C ASN A 582 8.21 76.85 8.40
N MET A 583 8.98 76.50 9.43
CA MET A 583 9.50 75.14 9.61
C MET A 583 10.48 74.67 8.53
N LYS A 584 11.06 75.57 7.73
CA LYS A 584 12.09 75.24 6.76
C LYS A 584 13.32 74.68 7.50
N SER A 585 13.95 73.62 6.97
CA SER A 585 15.11 72.93 7.58
C SER A 585 14.80 72.35 8.98
N ALA A 586 13.59 71.95 9.26
CA ALA A 586 13.21 71.39 10.57
C ALA A 586 13.89 70.03 10.83
N LYS A 587 14.45 69.89 12.01
CA LYS A 587 14.90 68.59 12.51
C LYS A 587 13.71 67.79 13.06
N THR A 588 13.73 66.45 12.90
CA THR A 588 12.67 65.56 13.33
C THR A 588 13.16 64.59 14.42
N VAL A 589 12.42 64.49 15.51
CA VAL A 589 12.58 63.50 16.55
C VAL A 589 11.33 62.61 16.56
N THR A 590 11.52 61.29 16.65
CA THR A 590 10.42 60.34 16.78
C THR A 590 10.42 59.75 18.18
N SER A 591 9.25 59.66 18.80
CA SER A 591 9.07 59.11 20.16
C SER A 591 7.79 58.29 20.24
N SER A 592 7.78 57.18 20.97
CA SER A 592 6.58 56.43 21.34
C SER A 592 5.84 57.06 22.54
N LYS A 593 6.52 57.98 23.27
CA LYS A 593 5.95 58.63 24.46
C LYS A 593 5.30 59.97 24.15
N THR A 594 4.29 60.36 24.92
CA THR A 594 3.61 61.64 24.79
C THR A 594 4.48 62.82 25.28
N THR A 595 5.55 62.54 25.95
CA THR A 595 6.54 63.54 26.39
C THR A 595 7.90 63.21 25.83
N THR A 596 8.53 64.20 25.21
CA THR A 596 9.83 64.03 24.55
C THR A 596 10.75 65.21 24.88
N THR A 597 11.96 64.89 25.29
CA THR A 597 12.99 65.91 25.55
C THR A 597 13.84 66.11 24.27
N ILE A 598 13.96 67.30 23.80
CA ILE A 598 14.84 67.70 22.71
C ILE A 598 16.06 68.42 23.30
N SER A 599 17.23 67.93 23.01
CA SER A 599 18.50 68.43 23.52
C SER A 599 19.37 69.08 22.41
N LYS A 600 20.49 69.57 22.81
CA LYS A 600 21.49 70.26 21.92
C LYS A 600 20.90 71.49 21.18
N LEU A 601 20.07 72.25 21.88
CA LEU A 601 19.51 73.50 21.35
C LEU A 601 20.46 74.71 21.70
N SER A 602 20.34 75.85 20.96
CA SER A 602 21.13 77.05 21.22
C SER A 602 20.41 77.95 22.21
N LYS A 603 21.06 78.31 23.31
CA LYS A 603 20.55 79.26 24.33
C LYS A 603 20.26 80.62 23.65
N GLY A 604 19.20 81.30 24.03
CA GLY A 604 18.75 82.56 23.49
C GLY A 604 17.98 82.49 22.18
N LYS A 605 18.08 81.39 21.42
CA LYS A 605 17.39 81.22 20.12
C LYS A 605 15.91 80.87 20.34
N LYS A 606 15.06 81.42 19.46
CA LYS A 606 13.65 81.11 19.34
C LYS A 606 13.48 79.90 18.43
N TYR A 607 12.74 78.87 18.90
CA TYR A 607 12.39 77.64 18.15
C TYR A 607 10.91 77.57 17.94
N TYR A 608 10.53 76.91 16.84
CA TYR A 608 9.18 76.61 16.46
C TYR A 608 9.03 75.06 16.46
N VAL A 609 7.97 74.56 17.03
CA VAL A 609 7.73 73.11 17.19
C VAL A 609 6.34 72.76 16.69
N ARG A 610 6.26 71.67 15.92
CA ARG A 610 5.02 71.03 15.55
C ARG A 610 5.11 69.53 15.75
N VAL A 611 3.99 68.85 15.92
CA VAL A 611 3.93 67.43 16.16
C VAL A 611 2.85 66.79 15.28
N LYS A 612 3.08 65.56 14.84
CA LYS A 612 2.06 64.70 14.27
C LYS A 612 2.13 63.33 14.90
N ALA A 613 0.97 62.71 15.14
CA ALA A 613 0.91 61.33 15.56
C ALA A 613 1.15 60.39 14.35
N TYR A 614 1.70 59.20 14.60
CA TYR A 614 1.80 58.15 13.60
C TYR A 614 1.32 56.79 14.16
N LYS A 615 0.88 55.93 13.25
CA LYS A 615 0.64 54.53 13.48
C LYS A 615 1.37 53.72 12.41
N LYS A 616 1.96 52.57 12.79
CA LYS A 616 2.51 51.65 11.80
C LYS A 616 1.38 50.90 11.12
N ASP A 617 1.39 50.83 9.81
CA ASP A 617 0.48 49.99 9.07
C ASP A 617 0.93 48.52 9.09
N SER A 618 0.16 47.63 8.49
CA SER A 618 0.48 46.19 8.45
C SER A 618 1.77 45.86 7.66
N THR A 619 2.33 46.82 6.91
CA THR A 619 3.63 46.68 6.26
C THR A 619 4.79 47.15 7.15
N GLY A 620 4.50 47.72 8.31
CA GLY A 620 5.47 48.32 9.23
C GLY A 620 5.79 49.77 8.96
N LYS A 621 5.26 50.37 7.87
CA LYS A 621 5.46 51.77 7.50
C LYS A 621 4.64 52.70 8.40
N LYS A 622 5.23 53.85 8.76
CA LYS A 622 4.55 54.87 9.58
C LYS A 622 3.54 55.64 8.71
N VAL A 623 2.28 55.61 9.08
CA VAL A 623 1.21 56.43 8.52
C VAL A 623 0.93 57.57 9.51
N ALA A 624 1.14 58.77 9.10
CA ALA A 624 1.07 59.95 9.97
C ALA A 624 -0.24 60.73 9.80
N GLY A 625 -0.74 61.27 10.86
CA GLY A 625 -1.81 62.25 10.88
C GLY A 625 -1.35 63.68 10.47
N LYS A 626 -2.28 64.65 10.55
CA LYS A 626 -1.98 66.05 10.27
C LYS A 626 -1.04 66.65 11.34
N TRP A 627 -0.20 67.61 10.93
CA TRP A 627 0.62 68.36 11.87
C TRP A 627 -0.23 69.21 12.80
N SER A 628 0.20 69.39 14.07
CA SER A 628 -0.36 70.34 15.02
C SER A 628 -0.16 71.79 14.56
N LYS A 629 -0.90 72.70 15.17
CA LYS A 629 -0.52 74.13 15.14
C LYS A 629 0.93 74.24 15.66
N VAL A 630 1.71 75.16 15.07
CA VAL A 630 3.10 75.46 15.50
C VAL A 630 3.06 76.22 16.82
N LYS A 631 3.81 75.73 17.82
CA LYS A 631 4.11 76.50 19.03
C LYS A 631 5.54 76.98 18.99
N ASN A 632 5.78 78.16 19.51
CA ASN A 632 7.14 78.70 19.63
C ASN A 632 7.54 78.84 21.11
N PHE A 633 8.82 78.89 21.34
CA PHE A 633 9.40 79.10 22.66
C PHE A 633 10.86 79.62 22.49
N LYS A 634 11.39 80.31 23.50
CA LYS A 634 12.80 80.75 23.57
C LYS A 634 13.55 79.84 24.54
N VAL A 635 14.70 79.34 24.17
CA VAL A 635 15.54 78.50 25.04
C VAL A 635 16.27 79.45 26.03
N SER A 636 15.91 79.29 27.30
CA SER A 636 16.44 80.21 28.37
C SER A 636 17.43 79.53 29.30
N LYS A 637 17.39 78.15 29.42
CA LYS A 637 18.24 77.39 30.36
C LYS A 637 19.26 76.53 29.64
#